data_5369d7ea4f25d20474f3e1d778bd4dc6
#
_entry.id   5369d7ea4f25d20474f3e1d778bd4dc6
#
_cell.length_a   1.000
_cell.length_b   1.000
_cell.length_c   1.000
_cell.angle_alpha   90.00
_cell.angle_beta   90.00
_cell.angle_gamma   90.00
#
_symmetry.space_group_name_H-M   'P 1'
#
loop_
_entity.id
_entity.type
_entity.pdbx_description
1 polymer ?
#
loop_
_entity_poly.entity_id
_entity_poly.type
_entity_poly.pdbx_seq_one_letter_code
_entity_poly.pdbx_strand_id
1 'polypeptide(L)'
;MLTCLFIEALGQNEQDTIMEITLPELVFTESLIKHKPKSDVFKITENHRKGVTNVFDIMNLLPGVKFDQLKSKISVKNDERVLVVVDGQERNYDYIKAIDPKRVKEIEIIHQLPGRYVIAGYKYIIDIKLKNDYVGNGLSINNFTIVSPGNNGDDHIVNEQPNIQYSHTDKKWNFNVGYVYGHIRWNYPISYSKVYPGLSDLSSKEYTTDNPNDHNRNNTHVANIGLDWKISGNQTLSLRSQYLHDNGRHSTLYDYTSNFSELIDNGIKTNDYKLSLIYNSVLSKQWKLYADLNYNLFKTDNHNAYSMNETLLNDVYSTHKKNYYKGTVDAVFSPNDRLSLDFGYSATWALYRFGQRNIPVTKSDENRHNVFSYLDYTFNDKLSGRVGLAFESIHISDKVTSNTYNQLLPAASLNFVPSQHVQVSADYSTRMEYPKLYQLSPITFNLDDRMVFQGNPGLKPSLKHEVNLQTVLWQNLILAGVYQSSKHAISDYYSHVDGLYQQSFVNSRHSALAFVIMHNWNINKYLTWSNSLQYSHMNIRWDTYKNHANNLNFSSNLSYYINPLKTRLEVEYSRSLRKVPLLQGYEQQEQDMWAVSLFKTFWHDRINVSLTYLPPIRLGVREYQQRAIDTDFYKEHQRLNLKTYDNLILLRVGFRLNNNKRFRVKNQSKFDDEKNKDRGLL
;
A
#
# COMPACT_ATOMS: atom_id res chain seq x y z
N MET A 1 -38.18 -0.72 -17.15
CA MET A 1 -38.58 -0.22 -18.47
C MET A 1 -37.42 0.63 -18.98
N LEU A 2 -36.43 -0.03 -19.59
CA LEU A 2 -35.23 0.61 -20.13
C LEU A 2 -35.42 0.79 -21.63
N THR A 3 -35.45 2.03 -22.06
CA THR A 3 -35.54 2.39 -23.47
C THR A 3 -34.12 2.44 -24.06
N CYS A 4 -33.84 1.53 -24.99
CA CYS A 4 -32.62 1.52 -25.80
C CYS A 4 -32.60 2.70 -26.76
N LEU A 5 -31.54 3.50 -26.74
CA LEU A 5 -31.17 4.40 -27.82
C LEU A 5 -30.06 3.75 -28.65
N PHE A 6 -30.43 3.29 -29.84
CA PHE A 6 -29.50 2.92 -30.92
C PHE A 6 -29.07 4.18 -31.63
N ILE A 7 -27.77 4.42 -31.71
CA ILE A 7 -27.19 5.35 -32.70
C ILE A 7 -26.38 4.49 -33.68
N GLU A 8 -26.88 4.39 -34.89
CA GLU A 8 -26.16 3.83 -36.04
C GLU A 8 -25.02 4.79 -36.43
N ALA A 9 -23.80 4.30 -36.44
CA ALA A 9 -22.69 4.95 -37.11
C ALA A 9 -22.29 4.12 -38.33
N LEU A 10 -22.60 4.62 -39.50
CA LEU A 10 -22.20 4.08 -40.78
C LEU A 10 -20.66 4.07 -40.89
N GLY A 11 -20.11 2.91 -41.10
CA GLY A 11 -18.71 2.71 -41.42
C GLY A 11 -18.49 2.68 -42.91
N GLN A 12 -17.53 3.45 -43.41
CA GLN A 12 -16.98 3.28 -44.74
C GLN A 12 -15.91 2.17 -44.70
N ASN A 13 -16.10 1.17 -45.60
CA ASN A 13 -15.12 0.18 -45.97
C ASN A 13 -14.05 0.82 -46.87
N GLU A 14 -12.80 0.76 -46.48
CA GLU A 14 -11.67 0.74 -47.41
C GLU A 14 -10.91 -0.57 -47.20
N GLN A 15 -11.02 -1.45 -48.21
CA GLN A 15 -10.20 -2.63 -48.39
C GLN A 15 -8.85 -2.20 -48.98
N ASP A 16 -7.81 -2.12 -48.18
CA ASP A 16 -6.43 -2.20 -48.67
C ASP A 16 -5.92 -3.62 -48.46
N THR A 17 -5.89 -4.34 -49.58
CA THR A 17 -5.31 -5.67 -49.71
C THR A 17 -3.77 -5.51 -49.78
N ILE A 18 -3.10 -5.51 -48.64
CA ILE A 18 -1.63 -5.67 -48.58
C ILE A 18 -1.33 -7.16 -48.56
N MET A 19 -0.70 -7.65 -49.60
CA MET A 19 -0.10 -8.98 -49.65
C MET A 19 0.97 -9.10 -48.56
N GLU A 20 0.66 -9.85 -47.47
CA GLU A 20 1.63 -10.23 -46.45
C GLU A 20 2.58 -11.27 -47.02
N ILE A 21 3.77 -10.85 -47.42
CA ILE A 21 4.89 -11.75 -47.65
C ILE A 21 5.40 -12.16 -46.26
N THR A 22 5.05 -13.38 -45.83
CA THR A 22 5.61 -14.03 -44.64
C THR A 22 7.07 -14.38 -44.92
N LEU A 23 7.99 -13.48 -44.56
CA LEU A 23 9.39 -13.82 -44.40
C LEU A 23 9.52 -14.79 -43.22
N PRO A 24 10.38 -15.84 -43.33
CA PRO A 24 10.64 -16.71 -42.19
C PRO A 24 11.16 -15.88 -41.04
N GLU A 25 10.50 -16.02 -39.90
CA GLU A 25 10.77 -15.32 -38.65
C GLU A 25 12.22 -15.64 -38.24
N LEU A 26 13.15 -14.71 -38.49
CA LEU A 26 14.46 -14.72 -37.87
C LEU A 26 14.21 -14.53 -36.38
N VAL A 27 14.20 -15.63 -35.64
CA VAL A 27 14.09 -15.65 -34.19
C VAL A 27 15.38 -15.05 -33.60
N PHE A 28 15.45 -13.71 -33.57
CA PHE A 28 16.31 -13.05 -32.60
C PHE A 28 15.66 -13.29 -31.26
N THR A 29 16.20 -14.23 -30.49
CA THR A 29 15.89 -14.41 -29.06
C THR A 29 16.44 -13.21 -28.29
N GLU A 30 15.85 -12.03 -28.50
CA GLU A 30 16.10 -10.88 -27.66
C GLU A 30 15.50 -11.21 -26.28
N SER A 31 16.34 -11.24 -25.26
CA SER A 31 15.89 -11.49 -23.89
C SER A 31 14.74 -10.55 -23.52
N LEU A 32 13.59 -11.09 -23.12
CA LEU A 32 12.43 -10.30 -22.69
C LEU A 32 12.71 -9.50 -21.42
N ILE A 33 13.75 -9.88 -20.68
CA ILE A 33 14.21 -9.25 -19.46
C ILE A 33 15.64 -8.81 -19.66
N LYS A 34 15.92 -7.52 -19.41
CA LYS A 34 17.25 -6.94 -19.45
C LYS A 34 17.62 -6.41 -18.07
N HIS A 35 18.51 -7.11 -17.39
CA HIS A 35 19.11 -6.62 -16.15
C HIS A 35 20.15 -5.55 -16.44
N LYS A 36 19.98 -4.39 -15.81
CA LYS A 36 20.93 -3.28 -15.82
C LYS A 36 21.42 -3.02 -14.39
N PRO A 37 22.57 -2.38 -14.22
CA PRO A 37 23.09 -2.07 -12.88
C PRO A 37 22.17 -1.24 -11.99
N LYS A 38 21.21 -0.49 -12.55
CA LYS A 38 20.30 0.39 -11.81
C LYS A 38 18.81 -0.03 -11.88
N SER A 39 18.47 -0.93 -12.81
CA SER A 39 17.08 -1.31 -13.06
C SER A 39 16.96 -2.63 -13.82
N ASP A 40 15.80 -3.25 -13.70
CA ASP A 40 15.38 -4.42 -14.49
C ASP A 40 14.31 -3.97 -15.50
N VAL A 41 14.53 -4.20 -16.80
CA VAL A 41 13.61 -3.80 -17.87
C VAL A 41 12.90 -5.02 -18.44
N PHE A 42 11.59 -5.02 -18.39
CA PHE A 42 10.73 -6.07 -18.91
C PHE A 42 10.02 -5.60 -20.18
N LYS A 43 10.33 -6.20 -21.34
CA LYS A 43 9.67 -5.90 -22.60
C LYS A 43 8.29 -6.58 -22.64
N ILE A 44 7.23 -5.79 -22.79
CA ILE A 44 5.84 -6.31 -22.78
C ILE A 44 5.45 -6.71 -24.20
N THR A 45 5.26 -8.01 -24.39
CA THR A 45 4.85 -8.64 -25.65
C THR A 45 3.34 -8.85 -25.72
N GLU A 46 2.83 -9.24 -26.88
CA GLU A 46 1.41 -9.60 -27.04
C GLU A 46 0.99 -10.78 -26.12
N ASN A 47 1.92 -11.69 -25.79
CA ASN A 47 1.62 -12.77 -24.85
C ASN A 47 1.32 -12.25 -23.43
N HIS A 48 2.04 -11.22 -22.96
CA HIS A 48 1.76 -10.57 -21.67
C HIS A 48 0.40 -9.80 -21.65
N ARG A 49 -0.12 -9.45 -22.84
CA ARG A 49 -1.40 -8.70 -22.97
C ARG A 49 -2.61 -9.62 -23.14
N LYS A 50 -2.39 -10.92 -23.40
CA LYS A 50 -3.49 -11.89 -23.60
C LYS A 50 -4.25 -12.13 -22.30
N GLY A 51 -5.56 -11.92 -22.33
CA GLY A 51 -6.45 -12.17 -21.21
C GLY A 51 -6.19 -11.29 -19.96
N VAL A 52 -5.55 -10.12 -20.13
CA VAL A 52 -5.40 -9.13 -19.04
C VAL A 52 -6.49 -8.07 -19.13
N THR A 53 -6.96 -7.60 -18.00
CA THR A 53 -8.02 -6.61 -17.92
C THR A 53 -7.50 -5.20 -17.62
N ASN A 54 -6.33 -5.11 -16.99
CA ASN A 54 -5.67 -3.86 -16.63
C ASN A 54 -4.14 -4.04 -16.55
N VAL A 55 -3.41 -2.96 -16.29
CA VAL A 55 -1.94 -2.98 -16.24
C VAL A 55 -1.39 -3.77 -15.04
N PHE A 56 -2.12 -3.83 -13.92
CA PHE A 56 -1.69 -4.62 -12.77
C PHE A 56 -1.71 -6.11 -13.05
N ASP A 57 -2.61 -6.58 -13.92
CA ASP A 57 -2.61 -7.99 -14.36
C ASP A 57 -1.33 -8.31 -15.17
N ILE A 58 -0.82 -7.34 -15.96
CA ILE A 58 0.50 -7.50 -16.62
C ILE A 58 1.61 -7.58 -15.57
N MET A 59 1.58 -6.71 -14.56
CA MET A 59 2.60 -6.69 -13.52
C MET A 59 2.68 -8.02 -12.76
N ASN A 60 1.54 -8.65 -12.48
CA ASN A 60 1.51 -9.96 -11.82
C ASN A 60 2.17 -11.11 -12.62
N LEU A 61 2.39 -10.90 -13.92
CA LEU A 61 3.11 -11.85 -14.76
C LEU A 61 4.64 -11.65 -14.71
N LEU A 62 5.10 -10.56 -14.11
CA LEU A 62 6.53 -10.25 -14.03
C LEU A 62 7.17 -10.91 -12.81
N PRO A 63 8.40 -11.44 -12.94
CA PRO A 63 9.12 -12.03 -11.82
C PRO A 63 9.25 -11.07 -10.63
N GLY A 64 8.84 -11.54 -9.46
CA GLY A 64 8.97 -10.80 -8.22
C GLY A 64 8.00 -9.63 -8.03
N VAL A 65 7.04 -9.43 -8.93
CA VAL A 65 6.00 -8.40 -8.77
C VAL A 65 4.67 -9.06 -8.39
N LYS A 66 4.00 -8.52 -7.40
CA LYS A 66 2.66 -8.97 -6.99
C LYS A 66 1.78 -7.76 -6.69
N PHE A 67 0.59 -7.74 -7.28
CA PHE A 67 -0.48 -6.82 -6.92
C PHE A 67 -1.57 -7.57 -6.16
N ASP A 68 -1.74 -7.25 -4.89
CA ASP A 68 -2.82 -7.77 -4.05
C ASP A 68 -4.09 -6.96 -4.34
N GLN A 69 -5.08 -7.61 -4.95
CA GLN A 69 -6.33 -6.95 -5.35
C GLN A 69 -7.20 -6.59 -4.14
N LEU A 70 -7.19 -7.39 -3.08
CA LEU A 70 -7.97 -7.14 -1.86
C LEU A 70 -7.44 -5.93 -1.10
N LYS A 71 -6.13 -5.85 -0.95
CA LYS A 71 -5.47 -4.75 -0.24
C LYS A 71 -5.19 -3.53 -1.13
N SER A 72 -5.38 -3.66 -2.45
CA SER A 72 -4.97 -2.65 -3.46
C SER A 72 -3.51 -2.22 -3.29
N LYS A 73 -2.61 -3.17 -3.00
CA LYS A 73 -1.19 -2.95 -2.77
C LYS A 73 -0.33 -3.69 -3.79
N ILE A 74 0.77 -3.06 -4.17
CA ILE A 74 1.79 -3.68 -5.02
C ILE A 74 3.06 -3.94 -4.20
N SER A 75 3.68 -5.08 -4.45
CA SER A 75 4.98 -5.42 -3.89
C SER A 75 5.96 -5.81 -4.99
N VAL A 76 7.23 -5.52 -4.75
CA VAL A 76 8.36 -5.99 -5.55
C VAL A 76 9.25 -6.80 -4.63
N LYS A 77 9.47 -8.09 -4.97
CA LYS A 77 10.31 -8.99 -4.18
C LYS A 77 9.87 -9.04 -2.69
N ASN A 78 8.54 -9.09 -2.46
CA ASN A 78 7.85 -9.05 -1.17
C ASN A 78 8.02 -7.74 -0.36
N ASP A 79 8.50 -6.66 -0.96
CA ASP A 79 8.58 -5.34 -0.33
C ASP A 79 7.47 -4.42 -0.88
N GLU A 80 6.63 -3.88 -0.01
CA GLU A 80 5.50 -3.00 -0.37
C GLU A 80 5.92 -1.51 -0.51
N ARG A 81 7.19 -1.17 -0.26
CA ARG A 81 7.72 0.20 -0.42
C ARG A 81 7.98 0.52 -1.89
N VAL A 82 6.94 0.43 -2.67
CA VAL A 82 6.98 0.56 -4.14
C VAL A 82 6.23 1.81 -4.57
N LEU A 83 6.89 2.61 -5.38
CA LEU A 83 6.27 3.71 -6.10
C LEU A 83 5.97 3.27 -7.53
N VAL A 84 4.75 3.52 -8.02
CA VAL A 84 4.42 3.26 -9.42
C VAL A 84 4.35 4.57 -10.18
N VAL A 85 5.07 4.64 -11.28
CA VAL A 85 5.12 5.81 -12.16
C VAL A 85 4.76 5.39 -13.59
N VAL A 86 4.33 6.34 -14.40
CA VAL A 86 4.03 6.13 -15.81
C VAL A 86 4.86 7.13 -16.63
N ASP A 87 5.75 6.65 -17.48
CA ASP A 87 6.73 7.45 -18.21
C ASP A 87 7.56 8.36 -17.29
N GLY A 88 8.00 7.84 -16.14
CA GLY A 88 8.75 8.56 -15.12
C GLY A 88 7.91 9.45 -14.21
N GLN A 89 6.59 9.28 -14.18
CA GLN A 89 5.63 10.14 -13.51
C GLN A 89 4.82 9.35 -12.50
N GLU A 90 4.73 9.83 -11.29
CA GLU A 90 3.88 9.24 -10.28
C GLU A 90 2.40 9.39 -10.65
N ARG A 91 1.66 8.30 -10.52
CA ARG A 91 0.23 8.23 -10.78
C ARG A 91 -0.48 7.49 -9.66
N ASN A 92 -1.72 7.85 -9.41
CA ASN A 92 -2.56 7.04 -8.53
C ASN A 92 -2.95 5.72 -9.21
N TYR A 93 -3.31 4.74 -8.41
CA TYR A 93 -3.65 3.41 -8.90
C TYR A 93 -4.89 3.41 -9.82
N ASP A 94 -5.83 4.32 -9.62
CA ASP A 94 -7.04 4.41 -10.46
C ASP A 94 -6.71 4.88 -11.86
N TYR A 95 -5.79 5.84 -12.00
CA TYR A 95 -5.24 6.22 -13.30
C TYR A 95 -4.53 5.05 -13.98
N ILE A 96 -3.72 4.28 -13.23
CA ILE A 96 -2.98 3.13 -13.77
C ILE A 96 -3.95 2.02 -14.20
N LYS A 97 -5.00 1.74 -13.43
CA LYS A 97 -6.08 0.80 -13.80
C LYS A 97 -6.81 1.22 -15.09
N ALA A 98 -6.92 2.51 -15.34
CA ALA A 98 -7.58 3.06 -16.53
C ALA A 98 -6.72 2.97 -17.80
N ILE A 99 -5.41 2.76 -17.69
CA ILE A 99 -4.51 2.61 -18.85
C ILE A 99 -4.87 1.34 -19.63
N ASP A 100 -5.02 1.48 -20.96
CA ASP A 100 -5.16 0.32 -21.84
C ASP A 100 -3.87 -0.53 -21.82
N PRO A 101 -3.93 -1.82 -21.48
CA PRO A 101 -2.79 -2.73 -21.51
C PRO A 101 -2.03 -2.76 -22.84
N LYS A 102 -2.70 -2.51 -23.97
CA LYS A 102 -2.09 -2.42 -25.30
C LYS A 102 -1.10 -1.27 -25.45
N ARG A 103 -1.25 -0.22 -24.64
CA ARG A 103 -0.37 0.94 -24.64
C ARG A 103 0.96 0.70 -23.92
N VAL A 104 1.05 -0.31 -23.06
CA VAL A 104 2.27 -0.61 -22.31
C VAL A 104 3.33 -1.17 -23.26
N LYS A 105 4.49 -0.51 -23.36
CA LYS A 105 5.64 -0.93 -24.14
C LYS A 105 6.57 -1.82 -23.33
N GLU A 106 6.97 -1.33 -22.17
CA GLU A 106 7.89 -1.99 -21.25
C GLU A 106 7.59 -1.55 -19.82
N ILE A 107 8.00 -2.34 -18.85
CA ILE A 107 7.94 -2.01 -17.43
C ILE A 107 9.37 -2.07 -16.90
N GLU A 108 9.82 -0.98 -16.27
CA GLU A 108 11.14 -0.88 -15.67
C GLU A 108 11.01 -0.89 -14.14
N ILE A 109 11.69 -1.82 -13.48
CA ILE A 109 11.77 -1.88 -12.02
C ILE A 109 13.11 -1.24 -11.63
N ILE A 110 13.06 -0.04 -11.09
CA ILE A 110 14.23 0.73 -10.67
C ILE A 110 14.49 0.40 -9.19
N HIS A 111 15.72 -0.04 -8.88
CA HIS A 111 16.16 -0.33 -7.52
C HIS A 111 17.21 0.67 -7.00
N GLN A 112 17.75 1.51 -7.87
CA GLN A 112 18.62 2.63 -7.50
C GLN A 112 17.86 3.95 -7.69
N LEU A 113 17.15 4.37 -6.62
CA LEU A 113 16.19 5.48 -6.68
C LEU A 113 16.86 6.85 -6.54
N PRO A 114 16.30 7.93 -7.15
CA PRO A 114 16.63 9.31 -6.76
C PRO A 114 16.49 9.55 -5.25
N GLY A 115 17.37 10.39 -4.69
CA GLY A 115 17.50 10.61 -3.25
C GLY A 115 16.21 11.04 -2.57
N ARG A 116 15.41 11.91 -3.22
CA ARG A 116 14.08 12.30 -2.72
C ARG A 116 13.13 11.15 -2.46
N TYR A 117 13.24 10.04 -3.20
CA TYR A 117 12.41 8.85 -2.98
C TYR A 117 13.00 7.93 -1.90
N VAL A 118 14.34 7.92 -1.76
CA VAL A 118 15.00 7.19 -0.67
C VAL A 118 14.62 7.79 0.68
N ILE A 119 14.70 9.12 0.84
CA ILE A 119 14.28 9.81 2.09
C ILE A 119 12.77 9.68 2.34
N ALA A 120 11.95 9.55 1.27
CA ALA A 120 10.52 9.27 1.39
C ALA A 120 10.23 7.81 1.77
N GLY A 121 11.26 6.95 1.88
CA GLY A 121 11.17 5.56 2.33
C GLY A 121 10.74 4.56 1.27
N TYR A 122 10.82 4.91 -0.03
CA TYR A 122 10.62 3.95 -1.11
C TYR A 122 11.87 3.08 -1.29
N LYS A 123 11.67 1.85 -1.76
CA LYS A 123 12.75 0.90 -2.09
C LYS A 123 12.78 0.56 -3.57
N TYR A 124 11.64 0.58 -4.24
CA TYR A 124 11.51 0.30 -5.67
C TYR A 124 10.63 1.34 -6.34
N ILE A 125 10.92 1.60 -7.62
CA ILE A 125 10.02 2.32 -8.53
C ILE A 125 9.68 1.36 -9.66
N ILE A 126 8.38 1.20 -9.95
CA ILE A 126 7.90 0.53 -11.16
C ILE A 126 7.54 1.63 -12.15
N ASP A 127 8.30 1.76 -13.24
CA ASP A 127 8.03 2.73 -14.29
C ASP A 127 7.39 2.03 -15.50
N ILE A 128 6.12 2.34 -15.74
CA ILE A 128 5.34 1.84 -16.87
C ILE A 128 5.63 2.74 -18.07
N LYS A 129 6.41 2.26 -19.02
CA LYS A 129 6.68 2.96 -20.26
C LYS A 129 5.58 2.67 -21.28
N LEU A 130 4.94 3.73 -21.76
CA LEU A 130 3.90 3.60 -22.77
C LEU A 130 4.48 3.59 -24.17
N LYS A 131 3.78 2.94 -25.11
CA LYS A 131 4.03 3.07 -26.54
C LYS A 131 3.79 4.52 -26.96
N ASN A 132 4.58 5.00 -27.92
CA ASN A 132 4.62 6.41 -28.32
C ASN A 132 3.22 7.05 -28.52
N ASP A 133 3.11 8.25 -27.97
CA ASP A 133 2.44 9.41 -28.51
C ASP A 133 0.96 9.29 -28.81
N TYR A 134 0.12 9.22 -27.76
CA TYR A 134 -1.33 9.35 -27.91
C TYR A 134 -1.79 10.76 -27.56
N VAL A 135 -2.41 11.44 -28.53
CA VAL A 135 -3.26 12.62 -28.32
C VAL A 135 -4.70 12.14 -28.33
N GLY A 136 -5.51 12.57 -27.39
CA GLY A 136 -6.92 12.24 -27.39
C GLY A 136 -7.56 12.21 -26.02
N ASN A 137 -8.75 11.67 -25.99
CA ASN A 137 -9.56 11.52 -24.81
C ASN A 137 -9.63 10.06 -24.39
N GLY A 138 -9.63 9.81 -23.10
CA GLY A 138 -9.87 8.51 -22.50
C GLY A 138 -10.94 8.61 -21.43
N LEU A 139 -11.94 7.74 -21.48
CA LEU A 139 -12.93 7.55 -20.43
C LEU A 139 -12.86 6.10 -19.96
N SER A 140 -12.76 5.91 -18.65
CA SER A 140 -12.82 4.60 -18.02
C SER A 140 -13.86 4.63 -16.92
N ILE A 141 -14.76 3.66 -16.94
CA ILE A 141 -15.76 3.43 -15.90
C ILE A 141 -15.54 2.02 -15.41
N ASN A 142 -15.30 1.85 -14.11
CA ASN A 142 -15.07 0.54 -13.52
C ASN A 142 -15.93 0.40 -12.27
N ASN A 143 -16.36 -0.83 -11.99
CA ASN A 143 -16.88 -1.20 -10.69
C ASN A 143 -16.11 -2.41 -10.16
N PHE A 144 -15.81 -2.38 -8.87
CA PHE A 144 -15.24 -3.50 -8.15
C PHE A 144 -16.17 -3.85 -7.00
N THR A 145 -16.72 -5.06 -7.05
CA THR A 145 -17.66 -5.57 -6.05
C THR A 145 -17.06 -6.78 -5.36
N ILE A 146 -17.10 -6.81 -4.05
CA ILE A 146 -16.79 -7.99 -3.22
C ILE A 146 -18.06 -8.35 -2.48
N VAL A 147 -18.43 -9.62 -2.55
CA VAL A 147 -19.57 -10.17 -1.80
C VAL A 147 -19.16 -11.49 -1.17
N SER A 148 -19.39 -11.63 0.12
CA SER A 148 -19.40 -12.91 0.82
C SER A 148 -20.83 -13.22 1.24
N PRO A 149 -21.43 -14.34 0.81
CA PRO A 149 -22.79 -14.69 1.19
C PRO A 149 -22.94 -15.06 2.67
N GLY A 150 -21.80 -15.19 3.41
CA GLY A 150 -21.83 -15.66 4.81
C GLY A 150 -22.19 -17.14 4.96
N ASN A 151 -21.90 -17.70 6.13
CA ASN A 151 -22.26 -19.10 6.39
C ASN A 151 -23.66 -19.26 7.05
N ASN A 152 -24.17 -18.21 7.72
CA ASN A 152 -25.41 -18.25 8.49
C ASN A 152 -26.33 -17.03 8.27
N GLY A 153 -26.12 -16.23 7.22
CA GLY A 153 -26.95 -15.05 6.94
C GLY A 153 -26.51 -13.77 7.67
N ASP A 154 -25.75 -13.88 8.74
CA ASP A 154 -25.36 -12.75 9.58
C ASP A 154 -23.91 -12.27 9.26
N ASP A 155 -23.04 -13.19 8.83
CA ASP A 155 -21.67 -12.91 8.45
C ASP A 155 -21.58 -12.55 6.97
N HIS A 156 -21.59 -11.29 6.61
CA HIS A 156 -21.48 -10.90 5.22
C HIS A 156 -20.47 -9.76 5.02
N ILE A 157 -19.80 -9.82 3.89
CA ILE A 157 -18.99 -8.71 3.39
C ILE A 157 -19.65 -8.21 2.12
N VAL A 158 -19.89 -6.91 2.05
CA VAL A 158 -20.25 -6.22 0.81
C VAL A 158 -19.31 -5.04 0.67
N ASN A 159 -18.58 -4.99 -0.44
CA ASN A 159 -17.73 -3.86 -0.78
C ASN A 159 -17.99 -3.50 -2.24
N GLU A 160 -18.34 -2.25 -2.51
CA GLU A 160 -18.55 -1.71 -3.85
C GLU A 160 -17.70 -0.48 -4.06
N GLN A 161 -17.02 -0.42 -5.20
CA GLN A 161 -16.12 0.67 -5.56
C GLN A 161 -16.31 1.10 -7.02
N PRO A 162 -17.43 1.74 -7.39
CA PRO A 162 -17.56 2.38 -8.68
C PRO A 162 -16.57 3.53 -8.83
N ASN A 163 -15.96 3.59 -10.00
CA ASN A 163 -14.91 4.53 -10.35
C ASN A 163 -15.14 5.06 -11.76
N ILE A 164 -15.03 6.36 -11.93
CA ILE A 164 -15.01 7.01 -13.24
C ILE A 164 -13.73 7.84 -13.37
N GLN A 165 -13.04 7.68 -14.50
CA GLN A 165 -11.81 8.39 -14.80
C GLN A 165 -11.86 8.93 -16.22
N TYR A 166 -11.69 10.24 -16.37
CA TYR A 166 -11.53 10.90 -17.64
C TYR A 166 -10.11 11.45 -17.77
N SER A 167 -9.54 11.38 -18.96
CA SER A 167 -8.24 11.98 -19.28
C SER A 167 -8.27 12.61 -20.66
N HIS A 168 -7.62 13.77 -20.79
CA HIS A 168 -7.34 14.43 -22.05
C HIS A 168 -5.85 14.68 -22.16
N THR A 169 -5.25 14.33 -23.29
CA THR A 169 -3.82 14.54 -23.54
C THR A 169 -3.62 15.21 -24.89
N ASP A 170 -2.88 16.30 -24.93
CA ASP A 170 -2.40 16.91 -26.14
C ASP A 170 -0.88 17.18 -26.09
N LYS A 171 -0.35 17.98 -27.01
CA LYS A 171 1.08 18.28 -27.10
C LYS A 171 1.65 19.04 -25.90
N LYS A 172 0.84 19.90 -25.28
CA LYS A 172 1.27 20.81 -24.20
C LYS A 172 0.63 20.46 -22.86
N TRP A 173 -0.56 19.84 -22.89
CA TRP A 173 -1.37 19.64 -21.71
C TRP A 173 -1.73 18.17 -21.53
N ASN A 174 -1.78 17.75 -20.29
CA ASN A 174 -2.45 16.52 -19.90
C ASN A 174 -3.34 16.85 -18.71
N PHE A 175 -4.62 16.61 -18.87
CA PHE A 175 -5.63 16.81 -17.83
C PHE A 175 -6.24 15.46 -17.48
N ASN A 176 -6.47 15.22 -16.21
CA ASN A 176 -7.23 14.07 -15.74
C ASN A 176 -8.12 14.46 -14.57
N VAL A 177 -9.30 13.85 -14.52
CA VAL A 177 -10.24 13.96 -13.43
C VAL A 177 -10.80 12.57 -13.14
N GLY A 178 -10.91 12.23 -11.86
CA GLY A 178 -11.45 10.95 -11.42
C GLY A 178 -12.28 11.08 -10.17
N TYR A 179 -13.24 10.19 -10.04
CA TYR A 179 -14.05 10.05 -8.86
C TYR A 179 -14.22 8.57 -8.53
N VAL A 180 -14.05 8.24 -7.26
CA VAL A 180 -14.26 6.90 -6.69
C VAL A 180 -15.25 7.04 -5.56
N TYR A 181 -16.26 6.22 -5.56
CA TYR A 181 -17.10 5.95 -4.39
C TYR A 181 -16.72 4.58 -3.82
N GLY A 182 -16.57 4.48 -2.53
CA GLY A 182 -16.37 3.22 -1.82
C GLY A 182 -17.47 3.01 -0.82
N HIS A 183 -18.13 1.86 -0.84
CA HIS A 183 -19.05 1.42 0.19
C HIS A 183 -18.60 0.07 0.68
N ILE A 184 -18.33 -0.06 1.97
CA ILE A 184 -18.03 -1.34 2.59
C ILE A 184 -18.93 -1.53 3.81
N ARG A 185 -19.54 -2.70 3.88
CA ARG A 185 -20.25 -3.21 5.04
C ARG A 185 -19.70 -4.59 5.35
N TRP A 186 -19.41 -4.82 6.61
CA TRP A 186 -18.89 -6.12 7.04
C TRP A 186 -19.39 -6.47 8.44
N ASN A 187 -19.50 -7.75 8.69
CA ASN A 187 -19.70 -8.33 9.98
C ASN A 187 -18.83 -9.56 10.13
N TYR A 188 -18.13 -9.69 11.23
CA TYR A 188 -17.24 -10.83 11.50
C TYR A 188 -17.55 -11.38 12.88
N PRO A 189 -17.62 -12.71 13.03
CA PRO A 189 -17.68 -13.31 14.36
C PRO A 189 -16.32 -13.15 15.05
N ILE A 190 -16.32 -12.49 16.18
CA ILE A 190 -15.14 -12.31 17.04
C ILE A 190 -15.42 -12.97 18.37
N SER A 191 -14.58 -13.91 18.79
CA SER A 191 -14.55 -14.40 20.16
C SER A 191 -13.57 -13.58 20.97
N TYR A 192 -13.97 -13.16 22.13
CA TYR A 192 -13.17 -12.29 22.97
C TYR A 192 -13.24 -12.73 24.42
N SER A 193 -12.12 -12.76 25.10
CA SER A 193 -12.01 -13.06 26.53
C SER A 193 -11.08 -12.05 27.19
N LYS A 194 -11.53 -11.43 28.26
CA LYS A 194 -10.75 -10.57 29.14
C LYS A 194 -10.77 -11.11 30.57
N VAL A 195 -9.61 -11.13 31.21
CA VAL A 195 -9.48 -11.54 32.61
C VAL A 195 -8.63 -10.49 33.33
N TYR A 196 -9.11 -10.06 34.49
CA TYR A 196 -8.40 -9.19 35.43
C TYR A 196 -8.05 -10.01 36.68
N PRO A 197 -6.87 -10.66 36.74
CA PRO A 197 -6.49 -11.50 37.87
C PRO A 197 -6.53 -10.72 39.20
N GLY A 198 -7.07 -11.33 40.24
CA GLY A 198 -7.17 -10.72 41.58
C GLY A 198 -8.44 -9.88 41.84
N LEU A 199 -9.31 -9.73 40.83
CA LEU A 199 -10.63 -9.15 41.04
C LEU A 199 -11.68 -10.25 41.13
N SER A 200 -12.49 -10.26 42.22
CA SER A 200 -13.55 -11.23 42.42
C SER A 200 -14.72 -11.04 41.45
N ASP A 201 -15.32 -12.11 41.00
CA ASP A 201 -16.64 -12.30 40.35
C ASP A 201 -16.92 -11.66 38.97
N LEU A 202 -16.20 -10.65 38.53
CA LEU A 202 -16.31 -10.05 37.18
C LEU A 202 -15.02 -10.23 36.37
N SER A 203 -14.13 -11.07 36.82
CA SER A 203 -12.77 -11.19 36.29
C SER A 203 -12.66 -11.96 34.95
N SER A 204 -13.70 -12.68 34.56
CA SER A 204 -13.72 -13.48 33.34
C SER A 204 -14.92 -13.11 32.49
N LYS A 205 -14.69 -12.37 31.43
CA LYS A 205 -15.71 -12.02 30.45
C LYS A 205 -15.39 -12.80 29.18
N GLU A 206 -16.18 -13.81 28.89
CA GLU A 206 -16.06 -14.57 27.64
C GLU A 206 -17.32 -14.34 26.82
N TYR A 207 -17.15 -13.89 25.60
CA TYR A 207 -18.25 -13.61 24.69
C TYR A 207 -17.88 -13.90 23.23
N THR A 208 -18.91 -14.14 22.44
CA THR A 208 -18.82 -14.29 21.00
C THR A 208 -19.72 -13.24 20.37
N THR A 209 -19.16 -12.42 19.49
CA THR A 209 -19.94 -11.44 18.73
C THR A 209 -20.45 -12.07 17.45
N ASP A 210 -21.51 -12.83 17.52
CA ASP A 210 -22.33 -13.23 16.37
C ASP A 210 -23.63 -12.42 16.38
N ASN A 211 -23.53 -11.11 16.65
CA ASN A 211 -24.70 -10.30 16.84
C ASN A 211 -25.14 -9.66 15.51
N PRO A 212 -26.35 -9.96 15.00
CA PRO A 212 -26.91 -9.34 13.80
C PRO A 212 -27.09 -7.81 13.93
N ASN A 213 -26.99 -7.28 15.14
CA ASN A 213 -27.04 -5.84 15.41
C ASN A 213 -25.70 -5.13 15.25
N ASP A 214 -24.61 -5.84 15.00
CA ASP A 214 -23.32 -5.23 14.68
C ASP A 214 -23.40 -4.49 13.34
N HIS A 215 -23.09 -3.20 13.37
CA HIS A 215 -23.19 -2.32 12.21
C HIS A 215 -21.83 -1.72 11.87
N ASN A 216 -21.04 -2.48 11.09
CA ASN A 216 -19.77 -2.02 10.58
C ASN A 216 -19.93 -1.57 9.12
N ARG A 217 -19.84 -0.27 8.87
CA ARG A 217 -19.95 0.30 7.52
C ARG A 217 -19.01 1.48 7.34
N ASN A 218 -18.54 1.64 6.12
CA ASN A 218 -17.78 2.81 5.73
C ASN A 218 -18.18 3.28 4.33
N ASN A 219 -18.33 4.59 4.16
CA ASN A 219 -18.58 5.24 2.88
C ASN A 219 -17.45 6.22 2.60
N THR A 220 -16.76 6.01 1.49
CA THR A 220 -15.61 6.81 1.09
C THR A 220 -15.87 7.47 -0.26
N HIS A 221 -15.62 8.76 -0.36
CA HIS A 221 -15.66 9.53 -1.59
C HIS A 221 -14.26 10.08 -1.87
N VAL A 222 -13.71 9.81 -3.06
CA VAL A 222 -12.42 10.34 -3.48
C VAL A 222 -12.56 11.04 -4.82
N ALA A 223 -12.26 12.32 -4.86
CA ALA A 223 -12.16 13.10 -6.09
C ALA A 223 -10.72 13.49 -6.36
N ASN A 224 -10.27 13.32 -7.62
CA ASN A 224 -8.90 13.60 -8.05
C ASN A 224 -8.90 14.51 -9.27
N ILE A 225 -8.01 15.51 -9.28
CA ILE A 225 -7.74 16.36 -10.44
C ILE A 225 -6.23 16.39 -10.65
N GLY A 226 -5.81 16.23 -11.90
CA GLY A 226 -4.42 16.36 -12.30
C GLY A 226 -4.30 17.19 -13.58
N LEU A 227 -3.36 18.12 -13.58
CA LEU A 227 -3.03 18.96 -14.72
C LEU A 227 -1.51 18.99 -14.89
N ASP A 228 -1.02 18.71 -16.10
CA ASP A 228 0.38 18.89 -16.46
C ASP A 228 0.48 19.87 -17.60
N TRP A 229 1.36 20.80 -17.43
CA TRP A 229 1.72 21.78 -18.44
C TRP A 229 3.17 21.58 -18.84
N LYS A 230 3.37 21.18 -20.09
CA LYS A 230 4.67 21.09 -20.72
C LYS A 230 5.06 22.48 -21.22
N ILE A 231 5.81 23.21 -20.40
CA ILE A 231 6.30 24.57 -20.72
C ILE A 231 7.23 24.51 -21.94
N SER A 232 8.12 23.52 -21.97
CA SER A 232 9.03 23.26 -23.09
C SER A 232 9.28 21.75 -23.25
N GLY A 233 10.13 21.35 -24.20
CA GLY A 233 10.57 19.96 -24.36
C GLY A 233 11.19 19.34 -23.10
N ASN A 234 11.77 20.17 -22.26
CA ASN A 234 12.57 19.78 -21.10
C ASN A 234 11.97 20.22 -19.75
N GLN A 235 10.84 20.92 -19.75
CA GLN A 235 10.26 21.50 -18.54
C GLN A 235 8.77 21.16 -18.43
N THR A 236 8.37 20.70 -17.27
CA THR A 236 6.96 20.38 -16.96
C THR A 236 6.59 20.91 -15.58
N LEU A 237 5.45 21.59 -15.53
CA LEU A 237 4.80 21.99 -14.30
C LEU A 237 3.52 21.16 -14.13
N SER A 238 3.34 20.58 -12.95
CA SER A 238 2.21 19.70 -12.66
C SER A 238 1.46 20.16 -11.43
N LEU A 239 0.12 20.17 -11.50
CA LEU A 239 -0.78 20.41 -10.38
C LEU A 239 -1.56 19.14 -10.09
N ARG A 240 -1.65 18.75 -8.83
CA ARG A 240 -2.44 17.63 -8.32
C ARG A 240 -3.32 18.09 -7.19
N SER A 241 -4.56 17.67 -7.21
CA SER A 241 -5.50 17.88 -6.11
C SER A 241 -6.25 16.58 -5.83
N GLN A 242 -6.41 16.25 -4.57
CA GLN A 242 -7.24 15.14 -4.10
C GLN A 242 -8.07 15.60 -2.92
N TYR A 243 -9.34 15.23 -2.93
CA TYR A 243 -10.24 15.33 -1.80
C TYR A 243 -10.77 13.95 -1.44
N LEU A 244 -10.66 13.57 -0.17
CA LEU A 244 -11.23 12.36 0.39
C LEU A 244 -12.21 12.76 1.49
N HIS A 245 -13.41 12.22 1.41
CA HIS A 245 -14.40 12.22 2.48
C HIS A 245 -14.72 10.80 2.87
N ASP A 246 -14.57 10.49 4.14
CA ASP A 246 -14.79 9.16 4.71
C ASP A 246 -15.74 9.25 5.87
N ASN A 247 -16.75 8.36 5.93
CA ASN A 247 -17.76 8.32 6.97
C ASN A 247 -17.99 6.87 7.39
N GLY A 248 -17.39 6.50 8.52
CA GLY A 248 -17.45 5.17 9.10
C GLY A 248 -18.28 5.13 10.37
N ARG A 249 -18.96 4.01 10.59
CA ARG A 249 -19.58 3.64 11.84
C ARG A 249 -19.23 2.20 12.15
N HIS A 250 -18.77 1.97 13.37
CA HIS A 250 -18.44 0.66 13.91
C HIS A 250 -19.20 0.52 15.22
N SER A 251 -20.16 -0.39 15.25
CA SER A 251 -20.99 -0.65 16.44
C SER A 251 -20.90 -2.12 16.75
N THR A 252 -20.39 -2.47 17.91
CA THR A 252 -20.23 -3.86 18.35
C THR A 252 -20.89 -4.04 19.70
N LEU A 253 -21.82 -4.98 19.77
CA LEU A 253 -22.51 -5.40 20.98
C LEU A 253 -21.87 -6.70 21.50
N TYR A 254 -21.41 -6.66 22.71
CA TYR A 254 -20.83 -7.80 23.41
C TYR A 254 -21.82 -8.33 24.44
N ASP A 255 -22.38 -9.51 24.18
CA ASP A 255 -23.28 -10.20 25.09
C ASP A 255 -22.50 -11.25 25.89
N TYR A 256 -22.55 -11.12 27.21
CA TYR A 256 -21.87 -12.03 28.12
C TYR A 256 -22.83 -13.10 28.64
N THR A 257 -22.29 -14.27 28.94
CA THR A 257 -23.04 -15.40 29.50
C THR A 257 -23.73 -15.12 30.85
N SER A 258 -23.39 -13.99 31.51
CA SER A 258 -23.89 -13.57 32.82
C SER A 258 -25.02 -12.53 32.76
N ASN A 259 -25.80 -12.43 31.68
CA ASN A 259 -26.80 -11.37 31.45
C ASN A 259 -26.24 -9.94 31.52
N PHE A 260 -25.06 -9.78 31.04
CA PHE A 260 -24.33 -8.52 30.99
C PHE A 260 -24.02 -8.19 29.53
N SER A 261 -24.24 -6.96 29.12
CA SER A 261 -23.92 -6.53 27.75
C SER A 261 -23.10 -5.25 27.74
N GLU A 262 -22.16 -5.15 26.79
CA GLU A 262 -21.41 -3.94 26.49
C GLU A 262 -21.64 -3.55 25.04
N LEU A 263 -21.96 -2.28 24.81
CA LEU A 263 -22.06 -1.70 23.47
C LEU A 263 -20.96 -0.66 23.27
N ILE A 264 -20.16 -0.88 22.25
CA ILE A 264 -19.17 0.10 21.77
C ILE A 264 -19.66 0.65 20.43
N ASP A 265 -19.98 1.93 20.36
CA ASP A 265 -20.40 2.61 19.13
C ASP A 265 -19.40 3.70 18.76
N ASN A 266 -18.71 3.48 17.66
CA ASN A 266 -17.67 4.37 17.14
C ASN A 266 -18.10 4.99 15.82
N GLY A 267 -18.15 6.32 15.77
CA GLY A 267 -18.35 7.10 14.54
C GLY A 267 -17.07 7.80 14.14
N ILE A 268 -16.66 7.72 12.88
CA ILE A 268 -15.49 8.40 12.34
C ILE A 268 -15.90 9.17 11.09
N LYS A 269 -15.60 10.46 11.05
CA LYS A 269 -15.82 11.30 9.88
C LYS A 269 -14.53 12.01 9.51
N THR A 270 -13.95 11.67 8.37
CA THR A 270 -12.67 12.20 7.92
C THR A 270 -12.84 13.04 6.67
N ASN A 271 -12.16 14.18 6.63
CA ASN A 271 -11.95 15.00 5.45
C ASN A 271 -10.45 15.19 5.26
N ASP A 272 -9.95 14.83 4.09
CA ASP A 272 -8.54 14.90 3.73
C ASP A 272 -8.39 15.60 2.37
N TYR A 273 -7.83 16.79 2.37
CA TYR A 273 -7.57 17.58 1.17
C TYR A 273 -6.06 17.68 0.95
N LYS A 274 -5.60 17.30 -0.25
CA LYS A 274 -4.20 17.34 -0.65
C LYS A 274 -4.05 18.16 -1.92
N LEU A 275 -3.00 18.98 -1.95
CA LEU A 275 -2.61 19.78 -3.10
C LEU A 275 -1.10 19.68 -3.29
N SER A 276 -0.66 19.42 -4.53
CA SER A 276 0.76 19.36 -4.88
C SER A 276 1.04 20.14 -6.14
N LEU A 277 2.07 20.98 -6.11
CA LEU A 277 2.64 21.68 -7.26
C LEU A 277 4.06 21.12 -7.48
N ILE A 278 4.34 20.66 -8.69
CA ILE A 278 5.56 19.91 -8.99
C ILE A 278 6.19 20.48 -10.26
N TYR A 279 7.46 20.77 -10.18
CA TYR A 279 8.27 21.22 -11.30
C TYR A 279 9.39 20.24 -11.59
N ASN A 280 9.49 19.82 -12.84
CA ASN A 280 10.57 18.98 -13.35
C ASN A 280 11.25 19.67 -14.53
N SER A 281 12.59 19.71 -14.52
CA SER A 281 13.36 20.32 -15.58
C SER A 281 14.63 19.52 -15.89
N VAL A 282 14.92 19.34 -17.17
CA VAL A 282 16.21 18.94 -17.68
C VAL A 282 16.92 20.22 -18.16
N LEU A 283 17.72 20.83 -17.29
CA LEU A 283 18.40 22.10 -17.55
C LEU A 283 19.48 21.95 -18.62
N SER A 284 20.18 20.82 -18.60
CA SER A 284 21.19 20.44 -19.58
C SER A 284 21.32 18.91 -19.67
N LYS A 285 22.24 18.41 -20.51
CA LYS A 285 22.57 16.97 -20.53
C LYS A 285 23.08 16.47 -19.17
N GLN A 286 23.70 17.35 -18.39
CA GLN A 286 24.34 17.02 -17.12
C GLN A 286 23.46 17.35 -15.91
N TRP A 287 22.51 18.29 -16.02
CA TRP A 287 21.73 18.79 -14.89
C TRP A 287 20.23 18.53 -15.03
N LYS A 288 19.66 17.92 -13.99
CA LYS A 288 18.22 17.80 -13.81
C LYS A 288 17.82 18.46 -12.50
N LEU A 289 16.69 19.15 -12.50
CA LEU A 289 16.13 19.81 -11.32
C LEU A 289 14.70 19.31 -11.09
N TYR A 290 14.41 19.04 -9.85
CA TYR A 290 13.07 18.74 -9.36
C TYR A 290 12.75 19.68 -8.20
N ALA A 291 11.52 20.19 -8.16
CA ALA A 291 10.98 20.91 -7.00
C ALA A 291 9.52 20.57 -6.79
N ASP A 292 9.10 20.41 -5.55
CA ASP A 292 7.69 20.22 -5.20
C ASP A 292 7.28 21.01 -3.96
N LEU A 293 6.01 21.43 -3.97
CA LEU A 293 5.32 22.01 -2.83
C LEU A 293 4.05 21.21 -2.59
N ASN A 294 3.90 20.70 -1.37
CA ASN A 294 2.77 19.90 -0.96
C ASN A 294 2.04 20.57 0.20
N TYR A 295 0.72 20.57 0.15
CA TYR A 295 -0.17 20.97 1.21
C TYR A 295 -1.17 19.87 1.51
N ASN A 296 -1.38 19.58 2.80
CA ASN A 296 -2.41 18.65 3.25
C ASN A 296 -3.19 19.26 4.43
N LEU A 297 -4.48 19.30 4.28
CA LEU A 297 -5.43 19.62 5.34
C LEU A 297 -6.22 18.37 5.68
N PHE A 298 -5.97 17.83 6.85
CA PHE A 298 -6.66 16.66 7.38
C PHE A 298 -7.50 17.04 8.59
N LYS A 299 -8.73 16.56 8.63
CA LYS A 299 -9.63 16.68 9.79
C LYS A 299 -10.35 15.36 9.98
N THR A 300 -10.32 14.82 11.18
CA THR A 300 -11.18 13.71 11.59
C THR A 300 -11.96 14.08 12.85
N ASP A 301 -13.26 13.84 12.82
CA ASP A 301 -14.16 13.94 13.95
C ASP A 301 -14.49 12.51 14.38
N ASN A 302 -14.22 12.15 15.62
CA ASN A 302 -14.48 10.85 16.19
C ASN A 302 -15.53 10.97 17.29
N HIS A 303 -16.42 10.02 17.32
CA HIS A 303 -17.37 9.80 18.39
C HIS A 303 -17.16 8.39 18.94
N ASN A 304 -16.97 8.25 20.23
CA ASN A 304 -16.86 6.97 20.93
C ASN A 304 -17.87 6.96 22.08
N ALA A 305 -18.87 6.11 21.96
CA ALA A 305 -19.85 5.87 23.00
C ALA A 305 -19.66 4.46 23.56
N TYR A 306 -19.62 4.37 24.89
CA TYR A 306 -19.52 3.12 25.63
C TYR A 306 -20.73 3.00 26.56
N SER A 307 -21.50 1.93 26.40
CA SER A 307 -22.67 1.64 27.23
C SER A 307 -22.56 0.25 27.84
N MET A 308 -23.07 0.10 29.04
CA MET A 308 -23.13 -1.15 29.79
C MET A 308 -24.55 -1.40 30.24
N ASN A 309 -25.12 -2.57 29.91
CA ASN A 309 -26.52 -2.90 30.16
C ASN A 309 -27.47 -1.76 29.77
N GLU A 310 -27.33 -1.27 28.54
CA GLU A 310 -28.06 -0.12 27.96
C GLU A 310 -27.83 1.23 28.65
N THR A 311 -27.01 1.29 29.70
CA THR A 311 -26.67 2.54 30.39
C THR A 311 -25.39 3.15 29.76
N LEU A 312 -25.52 4.37 29.24
CA LEU A 312 -24.37 5.10 28.67
C LEU A 312 -23.40 5.52 29.80
N LEU A 313 -22.19 4.99 29.77
CA LEU A 313 -21.15 5.28 30.77
C LEU A 313 -20.15 6.31 30.29
N ASN A 314 -19.88 6.34 28.97
CA ASN A 314 -18.93 7.28 28.39
C ASN A 314 -19.40 7.74 27.01
N ASP A 315 -19.21 9.02 26.71
CA ASP A 315 -19.59 9.65 25.44
C ASP A 315 -18.54 10.70 25.06
N VAL A 316 -17.56 10.28 24.26
CA VAL A 316 -16.40 11.08 23.91
C VAL A 316 -16.49 11.57 22.47
N TYR A 317 -16.53 12.88 22.29
CA TYR A 317 -16.38 13.52 21.00
C TYR A 317 -15.00 14.13 20.91
N SER A 318 -14.23 13.73 19.91
CA SER A 318 -12.90 14.29 19.66
C SER A 318 -12.74 14.74 18.21
N THR A 319 -11.93 15.78 18.03
CA THR A 319 -11.56 16.29 16.70
C THR A 319 -10.05 16.36 16.61
N HIS A 320 -9.51 15.77 15.57
CA HIS A 320 -8.09 15.87 15.22
C HIS A 320 -7.96 16.65 13.92
N LYS A 321 -7.08 17.67 13.91
CA LYS A 321 -6.77 18.46 12.71
C LYS A 321 -5.27 18.48 12.50
N LYS A 322 -4.86 18.39 11.22
CA LYS A 322 -3.48 18.59 10.80
C LYS A 322 -3.44 19.54 9.61
N ASN A 323 -2.61 20.57 9.72
CA ASN A 323 -2.15 21.36 8.59
C ASN A 323 -0.69 20.97 8.32
N TYR A 324 -0.40 20.53 7.11
CA TYR A 324 0.90 20.02 6.71
C TYR A 324 1.36 20.71 5.45
N TYR A 325 2.59 21.20 5.49
CA TYR A 325 3.27 21.83 4.36
C TYR A 325 4.61 21.16 4.18
N LYS A 326 4.96 20.80 2.95
CA LYS A 326 6.27 20.26 2.61
C LYS A 326 6.77 20.86 1.32
N GLY A 327 8.03 21.29 1.31
CA GLY A 327 8.76 21.68 0.13
C GLY A 327 9.98 20.78 -0.07
N THR A 328 10.25 20.37 -1.29
CA THR A 328 11.47 19.61 -1.65
C THR A 328 12.12 20.25 -2.88
N VAL A 329 13.42 20.39 -2.85
CA VAL A 329 14.24 20.73 -4.02
C VAL A 329 15.34 19.68 -4.12
N ASP A 330 15.53 19.15 -5.31
CA ASP A 330 16.45 18.06 -5.61
C ASP A 330 17.12 18.34 -6.95
N ALA A 331 18.43 18.22 -6.99
CA ALA A 331 19.23 18.40 -8.19
C ALA A 331 20.12 17.18 -8.44
N VAL A 332 20.12 16.71 -9.67
CA VAL A 332 20.97 15.60 -10.13
C VAL A 332 22.00 16.15 -11.12
N PHE A 333 23.27 16.00 -10.77
CA PHE A 333 24.40 16.32 -11.62
C PHE A 333 25.06 15.06 -12.13
N SER A 334 25.07 14.87 -13.45
CA SER A 334 25.68 13.71 -14.12
C SER A 334 26.70 14.22 -15.16
N PRO A 335 27.97 14.41 -14.76
CA PRO A 335 29.01 14.91 -15.67
C PRO A 335 29.30 13.96 -16.84
N ASN A 336 29.04 12.66 -16.62
CA ASN A 336 29.17 11.59 -17.61
C ASN A 336 28.22 10.44 -17.28
N ASP A 337 28.19 9.41 -18.11
CA ASP A 337 27.28 8.25 -17.95
C ASP A 337 27.61 7.36 -16.75
N ARG A 338 28.84 7.50 -16.18
CA ARG A 338 29.30 6.68 -15.05
C ARG A 338 29.05 7.30 -13.69
N LEU A 339 29.05 8.62 -13.58
CA LEU A 339 28.97 9.36 -12.33
C LEU A 339 27.67 10.16 -12.28
N SER A 340 26.95 10.06 -11.17
CA SER A 340 25.79 10.88 -10.88
C SER A 340 25.81 11.28 -9.41
N LEU A 341 25.70 12.57 -9.15
CA LEU A 341 25.53 13.14 -7.82
C LEU A 341 24.11 13.68 -7.71
N ASP A 342 23.37 13.17 -6.75
CA ASP A 342 22.00 13.56 -6.41
C ASP A 342 22.03 14.22 -5.03
N PHE A 343 21.56 15.44 -4.92
CA PHE A 343 21.55 16.18 -3.66
C PHE A 343 20.32 17.06 -3.57
N GLY A 344 19.81 17.22 -2.35
CA GLY A 344 18.60 17.98 -2.17
C GLY A 344 18.30 18.33 -0.72
N TYR A 345 17.26 19.11 -0.59
CA TYR A 345 16.72 19.58 0.67
C TYR A 345 15.21 19.44 0.70
N SER A 346 14.69 18.96 1.83
CA SER A 346 13.25 18.89 2.10
C SER A 346 12.96 19.51 3.45
N ALA A 347 11.95 20.38 3.50
CA ALA A 347 11.43 20.98 4.71
C ALA A 347 9.95 20.64 4.89
N THR A 348 9.57 20.29 6.11
CA THR A 348 8.19 19.98 6.49
C THR A 348 7.80 20.81 7.70
N TRP A 349 6.58 21.37 7.68
CA TRP A 349 5.93 22.02 8.82
C TRP A 349 4.56 21.39 8.99
N ALA A 350 4.29 20.86 10.18
CA ALA A 350 3.00 20.30 10.51
C ALA A 350 2.47 20.89 11.83
N LEU A 351 1.21 21.29 11.81
CA LEU A 351 0.49 21.80 12.97
C LEU A 351 -0.65 20.83 13.29
N TYR A 352 -0.57 20.22 14.44
CA TYR A 352 -1.58 19.30 14.97
C TYR A 352 -2.45 20.00 16.01
N ARG A 353 -3.74 19.71 16.01
CA ARG A 353 -4.71 20.16 16.99
C ARG A 353 -5.58 19.02 17.44
N PHE A 354 -5.58 18.73 18.73
CA PHE A 354 -6.40 17.72 19.37
C PHE A 354 -7.46 18.42 20.23
N GLY A 355 -8.72 18.22 19.90
CA GLY A 355 -9.84 18.73 20.68
C GLY A 355 -10.69 17.58 21.18
N GLN A 356 -11.14 17.69 22.43
CA GLN A 356 -12.16 16.82 23.01
C GLN A 356 -13.23 17.74 23.61
N ARG A 357 -14.51 17.28 23.59
CA ARG A 357 -15.61 18.06 24.20
C ARG A 357 -15.28 18.37 25.67
N ASN A 358 -15.44 19.62 26.07
CA ASN A 358 -15.19 20.10 27.44
C ASN A 358 -13.72 20.07 27.92
N ILE A 359 -12.77 19.82 27.03
CA ILE A 359 -11.33 19.85 27.35
C ILE A 359 -10.62 20.88 26.46
N PRO A 360 -9.68 21.68 27.00
CA PRO A 360 -8.92 22.63 26.21
C PRO A 360 -8.18 21.95 25.05
N VAL A 361 -8.19 22.60 23.88
CA VAL A 361 -7.51 22.10 22.68
C VAL A 361 -6.00 22.05 22.93
N THR A 362 -5.43 20.86 22.75
CA THR A 362 -3.98 20.66 22.72
C THR A 362 -3.45 20.94 21.31
N LYS A 363 -2.32 21.62 21.22
CA LYS A 363 -1.62 21.92 19.97
C LYS A 363 -0.22 21.33 20.04
N SER A 364 0.24 20.79 18.93
CA SER A 364 1.62 20.33 18.74
C SER A 364 2.11 20.77 17.37
N ASP A 365 3.33 21.28 17.34
CA ASP A 365 4.02 21.72 16.13
C ASP A 365 5.17 20.76 15.82
N GLU A 366 5.33 20.42 14.54
CA GLU A 366 6.46 19.63 14.05
C GLU A 366 7.14 20.39 12.92
N ASN A 367 8.45 20.59 13.07
CA ASN A 367 9.32 21.13 12.03
C ASN A 367 10.38 20.09 11.70
N ARG A 368 10.49 19.72 10.43
CA ARG A 368 11.44 18.73 9.96
C ARG A 368 12.25 19.25 8.79
N HIS A 369 13.56 19.09 8.89
CA HIS A 369 14.51 19.46 7.86
C HIS A 369 15.34 18.25 7.48
N ASN A 370 15.46 17.98 6.20
CA ASN A 370 16.23 16.87 5.67
C ASN A 370 17.13 17.37 4.54
N VAL A 371 18.43 17.17 4.70
CA VAL A 371 19.45 17.41 3.66
C VAL A 371 20.01 16.06 3.26
N PHE A 372 20.13 15.80 1.97
CA PHE A 372 20.64 14.52 1.48
C PHE A 372 21.60 14.68 0.31
N SER A 373 22.52 13.73 0.20
CA SER A 373 23.40 13.57 -0.96
C SER A 373 23.67 12.10 -1.21
N TYR A 374 23.56 11.68 -2.47
CA TYR A 374 23.81 10.32 -2.94
C TYR A 374 24.73 10.36 -4.15
N LEU A 375 25.80 9.59 -4.11
CA LEU A 375 26.75 9.41 -5.18
C LEU A 375 26.55 8.03 -5.82
N ASP A 376 26.19 8.02 -7.08
CA ASP A 376 26.10 6.83 -7.92
C ASP A 376 27.34 6.71 -8.80
N TYR A 377 27.97 5.55 -8.80
CA TYR A 377 29.09 5.27 -9.67
C TYR A 377 28.91 3.93 -10.40
N THR A 378 29.00 3.99 -11.73
CA THR A 378 28.98 2.81 -12.61
C THR A 378 30.43 2.47 -12.98
N PHE A 379 30.99 1.45 -12.30
CA PHE A 379 32.37 1.01 -12.52
C PHE A 379 32.56 0.47 -13.94
N ASN A 380 31.59 -0.33 -14.38
CA ASN A 380 31.51 -0.88 -15.73
C ASN A 380 30.06 -1.37 -16.00
N ASP A 381 29.84 -1.98 -17.16
CA ASP A 381 28.50 -2.45 -17.56
C ASP A 381 27.90 -3.55 -16.64
N LYS A 382 28.73 -4.12 -15.76
CA LYS A 382 28.34 -5.21 -14.85
C LYS A 382 28.26 -4.79 -13.39
N LEU A 383 28.90 -3.69 -13.01
CA LEU A 383 29.02 -3.29 -11.61
C LEU A 383 28.68 -1.81 -11.42
N SER A 384 27.75 -1.53 -10.53
CA SER A 384 27.44 -0.19 -10.05
C SER A 384 27.34 -0.15 -8.54
N GLY A 385 27.63 0.99 -7.95
CA GLY A 385 27.50 1.23 -6.52
C GLY A 385 26.88 2.59 -6.24
N ARG A 386 26.32 2.71 -5.06
CA ARG A 386 25.84 3.96 -4.48
C ARG A 386 26.34 4.08 -3.06
N VAL A 387 26.69 5.28 -2.68
CA VAL A 387 26.86 5.68 -1.28
C VAL A 387 26.10 6.98 -1.07
N GLY A 388 25.51 7.15 0.08
CA GLY A 388 24.74 8.35 0.36
C GLY A 388 24.57 8.59 1.84
N LEU A 389 24.28 9.83 2.15
CA LEU A 389 24.02 10.29 3.49
C LEU A 389 22.88 11.30 3.47
N ALA A 390 21.92 11.12 4.36
CA ALA A 390 20.97 12.15 4.68
C ALA A 390 21.14 12.56 6.14
N PHE A 391 20.92 13.84 6.43
CA PHE A 391 20.81 14.37 7.77
C PHE A 391 19.39 14.87 7.97
N GLU A 392 18.74 14.38 9.01
CA GLU A 392 17.39 14.77 9.38
C GLU A 392 17.38 15.39 10.78
N SER A 393 16.80 16.59 10.87
CA SER A 393 16.53 17.30 12.12
C SER A 393 15.03 17.48 12.28
N ILE A 394 14.48 17.04 13.41
CA ILE A 394 13.06 17.15 13.72
C ILE A 394 12.93 17.85 15.08
N HIS A 395 12.14 18.91 15.07
CA HIS A 395 11.71 19.59 16.27
C HIS A 395 10.21 19.38 16.45
N ILE A 396 9.83 18.78 17.59
CA ILE A 396 8.43 18.59 17.98
C ILE A 396 8.21 19.34 19.28
N SER A 397 7.21 20.19 19.31
CA SER A 397 6.85 20.98 20.49
C SER A 397 5.35 20.96 20.75
N ASP A 398 4.98 20.96 22.02
CA ASP A 398 3.64 21.22 22.52
C ASP A 398 3.72 22.22 23.68
N LYS A 399 2.62 22.41 24.44
CA LYS A 399 2.61 23.33 25.59
C LYS A 399 3.50 22.89 26.76
N VAL A 400 3.89 21.61 26.81
CA VAL A 400 4.57 20.99 27.95
C VAL A 400 5.97 20.53 27.58
N THR A 401 6.12 20.01 26.35
CA THR A 401 7.36 19.38 25.89
C THR A 401 7.90 20.06 24.64
N SER A 402 9.23 20.08 24.53
CA SER A 402 9.93 20.56 23.35
C SER A 402 11.15 19.66 23.13
N ASN A 403 11.13 18.88 22.05
CA ASN A 403 12.14 17.90 21.76
C ASN A 403 12.71 18.08 20.36
N THR A 404 14.04 17.98 20.24
CA THR A 404 14.73 17.97 18.95
C THR A 404 15.47 16.64 18.77
N TYR A 405 15.27 16.01 17.61
CA TYR A 405 15.94 14.78 17.24
C TYR A 405 16.76 15.03 15.98
N ASN A 406 18.07 14.75 16.08
CA ASN A 406 19.00 14.88 14.96
C ASN A 406 19.52 13.49 14.61
N GLN A 407 19.43 13.10 13.33
CA GLN A 407 19.80 11.78 12.90
C GLN A 407 20.53 11.78 11.56
N LEU A 408 21.66 11.06 11.49
CA LEU A 408 22.31 10.72 10.24
C LEU A 408 21.72 9.42 9.68
N LEU A 409 21.42 9.43 8.40
CA LEU A 409 20.77 8.34 7.67
C LEU A 409 21.66 7.87 6.52
N PRO A 410 22.69 7.04 6.80
CA PRO A 410 23.56 6.49 5.76
C PRO A 410 22.83 5.43 4.93
N ALA A 411 23.21 5.37 3.64
CA ALA A 411 22.78 4.33 2.72
C ALA A 411 23.94 3.94 1.80
N ALA A 412 24.02 2.65 1.46
CA ALA A 412 24.95 2.12 0.49
C ALA A 412 24.32 0.98 -0.30
N SER A 413 24.62 0.88 -1.58
CA SER A 413 24.23 -0.29 -2.37
C SER A 413 25.31 -0.67 -3.37
N LEU A 414 25.37 -1.96 -3.65
CA LEU A 414 26.22 -2.55 -4.68
C LEU A 414 25.37 -3.48 -5.53
N ASN A 415 25.45 -3.33 -6.83
CA ASN A 415 24.74 -4.16 -7.77
C ASN A 415 25.71 -4.72 -8.81
N PHE A 416 25.75 -6.06 -8.90
CA PHE A 416 26.65 -6.79 -9.78
C PHE A 416 25.85 -7.71 -10.71
N VAL A 417 26.00 -7.52 -12.02
CA VAL A 417 25.33 -8.25 -13.09
C VAL A 417 26.38 -8.92 -13.97
N PRO A 418 27.02 -10.03 -13.51
CA PRO A 418 28.10 -10.67 -14.27
C PRO A 418 27.61 -11.22 -15.61
N SER A 419 26.34 -11.61 -15.71
CA SER A 419 25.68 -12.08 -16.92
C SER A 419 24.20 -11.77 -16.91
N GLN A 420 23.48 -11.94 -18.02
CA GLN A 420 22.02 -11.77 -18.07
C GLN A 420 21.26 -12.85 -17.28
N HIS A 421 21.96 -13.87 -16.78
CA HIS A 421 21.38 -14.95 -15.96
C HIS A 421 21.64 -14.79 -14.47
N VAL A 422 22.51 -13.88 -14.07
CA VAL A 422 22.90 -13.68 -12.67
C VAL A 422 22.93 -12.21 -12.34
N GLN A 423 22.24 -11.80 -11.31
CA GLN A 423 22.33 -10.50 -10.69
C GLN A 423 22.47 -10.68 -9.18
N VAL A 424 23.41 -9.98 -8.58
CA VAL A 424 23.61 -9.94 -7.11
C VAL A 424 23.52 -8.50 -6.66
N SER A 425 22.74 -8.22 -5.64
CA SER A 425 22.67 -6.92 -5.00
C SER A 425 22.82 -7.00 -3.49
N ALA A 426 23.51 -6.02 -2.94
CA ALA A 426 23.65 -5.81 -1.50
C ALA A 426 23.30 -4.37 -1.19
N ASP A 427 22.35 -4.16 -0.28
CA ASP A 427 21.85 -2.85 0.08
C ASP A 427 21.88 -2.67 1.60
N TYR A 428 22.33 -1.52 2.04
CA TYR A 428 22.16 -1.03 3.40
C TYR A 428 21.43 0.30 3.37
N SER A 429 20.41 0.45 4.18
CA SER A 429 19.67 1.71 4.28
C SER A 429 19.21 1.97 5.72
N THR A 430 19.09 3.24 6.03
CA THR A 430 18.51 3.71 7.28
C THR A 430 17.33 4.63 6.98
N ARG A 431 16.34 4.63 7.88
CA ARG A 431 15.20 5.53 7.81
C ARG A 431 14.60 5.81 9.16
N MET A 432 13.93 6.96 9.27
CA MET A 432 13.10 7.29 10.42
C MET A 432 11.65 6.85 10.20
N GLU A 433 11.04 6.30 11.25
CA GLU A 433 9.60 6.05 11.31
C GLU A 433 9.01 6.88 12.47
N TYR A 434 7.95 7.64 12.16
CA TYR A 434 7.36 8.59 13.10
C TYR A 434 6.16 7.99 13.81
N PRO A 435 5.90 8.37 15.08
CA PRO A 435 4.66 8.03 15.75
C PRO A 435 3.44 8.52 14.94
N LYS A 436 2.39 7.74 14.93
CA LYS A 436 1.10 8.14 14.37
C LYS A 436 0.42 9.15 15.29
N LEU A 437 -0.47 9.96 14.74
CA LEU A 437 -1.17 11.00 15.48
C LEU A 437 -1.90 10.47 16.73
N TYR A 438 -2.61 9.35 16.60
CA TYR A 438 -3.32 8.74 17.73
C TYR A 438 -2.37 8.19 18.81
N GLN A 439 -1.16 7.76 18.43
CA GLN A 439 -0.15 7.29 19.38
C GLN A 439 0.43 8.42 20.24
N LEU A 440 0.40 9.64 19.72
CA LEU A 440 0.81 10.86 20.44
C LEU A 440 -0.35 11.55 21.14
N SER A 441 -1.59 11.13 20.90
CA SER A 441 -2.77 11.81 21.43
C SER A 441 -2.84 11.68 22.96
N PRO A 442 -2.92 12.77 23.70
CA PRO A 442 -3.12 12.74 25.15
C PRO A 442 -4.57 12.42 25.54
N ILE A 443 -5.47 12.27 24.56
CA ILE A 443 -6.89 12.01 24.79
C ILE A 443 -7.07 10.60 25.33
N THR A 444 -7.79 10.49 26.43
CA THR A 444 -8.14 9.22 27.08
C THR A 444 -9.55 8.81 26.70
N PHE A 445 -9.75 7.54 26.41
CA PHE A 445 -11.08 6.95 26.21
C PHE A 445 -11.14 5.53 26.77
N ASN A 446 -12.35 5.11 27.12
CA ASN A 446 -12.57 3.78 27.68
C ASN A 446 -12.52 2.71 26.59
N LEU A 447 -11.75 1.66 26.82
CA LEU A 447 -11.80 0.41 26.04
C LEU A 447 -12.85 -0.55 26.61
N ASP A 448 -13.08 -0.45 27.92
CA ASP A 448 -14.16 -1.13 28.66
C ASP A 448 -14.40 -0.43 30.01
N ASP A 449 -15.11 -1.08 30.93
CA ASP A 449 -15.44 -0.55 32.26
C ASP A 449 -14.22 -0.33 33.18
N ARG A 450 -13.04 -0.91 32.84
CA ARG A 450 -11.83 -0.90 33.67
C ARG A 450 -10.59 -0.37 32.96
N MET A 451 -10.53 -0.58 31.66
CA MET A 451 -9.35 -0.24 30.87
C MET A 451 -9.57 1.04 30.05
N VAL A 452 -8.61 1.91 30.14
CA VAL A 452 -8.55 3.12 29.31
C VAL A 452 -7.44 3.00 28.27
N PHE A 453 -7.64 3.62 27.13
CA PHE A 453 -6.58 3.88 26.15
C PHE A 453 -6.12 5.32 26.28
N GLN A 454 -4.81 5.54 26.22
CA GLN A 454 -4.21 6.85 26.10
C GLN A 454 -2.92 6.75 25.28
N GLY A 455 -2.78 7.61 24.27
CA GLY A 455 -1.52 7.73 23.54
C GLY A 455 -0.41 8.30 24.44
N ASN A 456 0.83 8.24 23.96
CA ASN A 456 2.01 8.71 24.68
C ASN A 456 2.70 9.85 23.91
N PRO A 457 2.51 11.10 24.30
CA PRO A 457 3.18 12.27 23.68
C PRO A 457 4.72 12.22 23.77
N GLY A 458 5.26 11.43 24.73
CA GLY A 458 6.71 11.26 24.93
C GLY A 458 7.38 10.27 23.95
N LEU A 459 6.67 9.72 22.98
CA LEU A 459 7.24 8.79 22.00
C LEU A 459 8.28 9.47 21.12
N LYS A 460 9.40 8.77 20.95
CA LYS A 460 10.50 9.19 20.07
C LYS A 460 10.34 8.54 18.70
N PRO A 461 10.76 9.22 17.62
CA PRO A 461 10.87 8.59 16.31
C PRO A 461 11.77 7.36 16.33
N SER A 462 11.39 6.33 15.57
CA SER A 462 12.12 5.07 15.45
C SER A 462 13.18 5.16 14.36
N LEU A 463 14.43 4.86 14.68
CA LEU A 463 15.49 4.68 13.68
C LEU A 463 15.56 3.22 13.27
N LYS A 464 15.35 2.94 12.00
CA LYS A 464 15.40 1.61 11.41
C LYS A 464 16.63 1.45 10.52
N HIS A 465 17.37 0.37 10.72
CA HIS A 465 18.46 -0.11 9.87
C HIS A 465 17.99 -1.33 9.11
N GLU A 466 18.34 -1.43 7.84
CA GLU A 466 18.01 -2.57 6.99
C GLU A 466 19.23 -2.96 6.15
N VAL A 467 19.57 -4.25 6.17
CA VAL A 467 20.52 -4.88 5.24
C VAL A 467 19.75 -5.87 4.39
N ASN A 468 19.91 -5.81 3.09
CA ASN A 468 19.29 -6.71 2.14
C ASN A 468 20.37 -7.28 1.20
N LEU A 469 20.41 -8.61 1.12
CA LEU A 469 21.23 -9.35 0.15
C LEU A 469 20.28 -10.10 -0.77
N GLN A 470 20.48 -9.97 -2.08
CA GLN A 470 19.61 -10.58 -3.06
C GLN A 470 20.40 -11.11 -4.24
N THR A 471 19.96 -12.27 -4.73
CA THR A 471 20.48 -12.89 -5.95
C THR A 471 19.31 -13.27 -6.86
N VAL A 472 19.38 -12.87 -8.12
CA VAL A 472 18.47 -13.32 -9.19
C VAL A 472 19.24 -14.28 -10.07
N LEU A 473 18.70 -15.49 -10.26
CA LEU A 473 19.29 -16.54 -11.07
C LEU A 473 18.33 -16.87 -12.24
N TRP A 474 18.89 -17.09 -13.43
CA TRP A 474 18.14 -17.47 -14.65
C TRP A 474 16.93 -16.57 -14.95
N GLN A 475 16.95 -15.33 -14.49
CA GLN A 475 15.89 -14.33 -14.64
C GLN A 475 14.56 -14.67 -13.93
N ASN A 476 14.45 -15.80 -13.28
CA ASN A 476 13.19 -16.34 -12.75
C ASN A 476 13.26 -16.85 -11.30
N LEU A 477 14.45 -17.07 -10.76
CA LEU A 477 14.65 -17.48 -9.36
C LEU A 477 15.28 -16.33 -8.56
N ILE A 478 14.60 -15.88 -7.53
CA ILE A 478 15.04 -14.81 -6.62
C ILE A 478 15.28 -15.42 -5.25
N LEU A 479 16.47 -15.22 -4.71
CA LEU A 479 16.86 -15.55 -3.35
C LEU A 479 17.17 -14.25 -2.62
N ALA A 480 16.57 -14.00 -1.46
CA ALA A 480 16.85 -12.81 -0.67
C ALA A 480 16.96 -13.10 0.82
N GLY A 481 17.90 -12.41 1.48
CA GLY A 481 18.05 -12.36 2.92
C GLY A 481 17.92 -10.90 3.38
N VAL A 482 17.06 -10.63 4.36
CA VAL A 482 16.81 -9.29 4.88
C VAL A 482 16.99 -9.28 6.38
N TYR A 483 17.86 -8.43 6.89
CA TYR A 483 17.99 -8.15 8.32
C TYR A 483 17.52 -6.73 8.61
N GLN A 484 16.64 -6.58 9.59
CA GLN A 484 16.15 -5.28 10.05
C GLN A 484 16.37 -5.14 11.55
N SER A 485 16.72 -3.93 11.98
CA SER A 485 16.84 -3.57 13.38
C SER A 485 16.29 -2.17 13.60
N SER A 486 15.48 -1.98 14.62
CA SER A 486 14.89 -0.69 14.97
C SER A 486 15.18 -0.34 16.42
N LYS A 487 15.69 0.87 16.63
CA LYS A 487 15.71 1.53 17.94
C LYS A 487 14.48 2.42 18.06
N HIS A 488 13.88 2.47 19.25
CA HIS A 488 12.68 3.25 19.54
C HIS A 488 11.46 2.85 18.67
N ALA A 489 11.39 1.58 18.23
CA ALA A 489 10.16 1.06 17.61
C ALA A 489 8.98 1.24 18.58
N ILE A 490 7.82 1.58 18.03
CA ILE A 490 6.64 1.84 18.86
C ILE A 490 5.90 0.52 19.07
N SER A 491 5.59 0.21 20.32
CA SER A 491 4.91 -1.01 20.73
C SER A 491 3.79 -0.70 21.69
N ASP A 492 2.72 -1.48 21.60
CA ASP A 492 1.64 -1.47 22.58
C ASP A 492 2.18 -1.92 23.94
N TYR A 493 1.69 -1.30 24.97
CA TYR A 493 2.04 -1.60 26.36
C TYR A 493 0.83 -1.49 27.27
N TYR A 494 0.64 -2.50 28.11
CA TYR A 494 -0.40 -2.56 29.12
C TYR A 494 0.21 -2.35 30.49
N SER A 495 -0.43 -1.53 31.31
CA SER A 495 -0.01 -1.22 32.67
C SER A 495 -1.19 -1.20 33.64
N HIS A 496 -0.88 -1.43 34.92
CA HIS A 496 -1.82 -1.27 36.02
C HIS A 496 -1.12 -0.44 37.10
N VAL A 497 -1.54 0.80 37.26
CA VAL A 497 -0.97 1.74 38.20
C VAL A 497 -2.14 2.46 38.91
N ASP A 498 -2.05 2.54 40.24
CA ASP A 498 -3.04 3.21 41.12
C ASP A 498 -4.51 2.75 40.85
N GLY A 499 -4.69 1.46 40.58
CA GLY A 499 -6.01 0.86 40.30
C GLY A 499 -6.53 1.12 38.88
N LEU A 500 -5.79 1.82 38.02
CA LEU A 500 -6.15 2.09 36.64
C LEU A 500 -5.44 1.10 35.69
N TYR A 501 -6.22 0.39 34.89
CA TYR A 501 -5.71 -0.40 33.78
C TYR A 501 -5.59 0.49 32.55
N GLN A 502 -4.44 0.50 31.93
CA GLN A 502 -4.18 1.38 30.79
C GLN A 502 -3.50 0.64 29.65
N GLN A 503 -4.00 0.81 28.44
CA GLN A 503 -3.29 0.53 27.21
C GLN A 503 -2.66 1.82 26.68
N SER A 504 -1.37 1.78 26.36
CA SER A 504 -0.60 2.89 25.84
C SER A 504 0.49 2.41 24.89
N PHE A 505 1.47 3.26 24.59
CA PHE A 505 2.60 2.96 23.72
C PHE A 505 3.93 3.26 24.40
N VAL A 506 4.95 2.46 24.07
CA VAL A 506 6.33 2.66 24.50
C VAL A 506 7.29 2.53 23.32
N ASN A 507 8.47 3.13 23.45
CA ASN A 507 9.56 2.90 22.52
C ASN A 507 10.35 1.64 22.91
N SER A 508 10.38 0.65 22.04
CA SER A 508 11.04 -0.64 22.22
C SER A 508 12.14 -0.89 21.19
N ARG A 509 12.81 -2.02 21.25
CA ARG A 509 13.78 -2.48 20.25
C ARG A 509 13.23 -3.66 19.51
N HIS A 510 13.23 -3.59 18.18
CA HIS A 510 12.82 -4.69 17.30
C HIS A 510 14.00 -5.15 16.46
N SER A 511 14.03 -6.43 16.14
CA SER A 511 14.88 -6.97 15.08
C SER A 511 14.15 -8.10 14.34
N ALA A 512 14.43 -8.23 13.05
CA ALA A 512 13.89 -9.29 12.22
C ALA A 512 14.93 -9.78 11.23
N LEU A 513 14.96 -11.09 11.00
CA LEU A 513 15.72 -11.75 9.95
C LEU A 513 14.74 -12.50 9.07
N ALA A 514 14.77 -12.26 7.77
CA ALA A 514 13.88 -12.92 6.82
C ALA A 514 14.67 -13.52 5.66
N PHE A 515 14.20 -14.68 5.17
CA PHE A 515 14.66 -15.33 3.95
C PHE A 515 13.49 -15.49 2.99
N VAL A 516 13.72 -15.16 1.73
CA VAL A 516 12.70 -15.20 0.68
C VAL A 516 13.23 -15.98 -0.51
N ILE A 517 12.43 -16.91 -1.01
CA ILE A 517 12.66 -17.62 -2.26
C ILE A 517 11.44 -17.37 -3.14
N MET A 518 11.66 -16.82 -4.33
CA MET A 518 10.60 -16.61 -5.31
C MET A 518 11.02 -17.23 -6.64
N HIS A 519 10.10 -17.91 -7.27
CA HIS A 519 10.32 -18.53 -8.57
C HIS A 519 9.15 -18.20 -9.50
N ASN A 520 9.47 -17.72 -10.71
CA ASN A 520 8.48 -17.46 -11.75
C ASN A 520 8.88 -18.20 -13.01
N TRP A 521 8.14 -19.22 -13.35
CA TRP A 521 8.42 -20.10 -14.49
C TRP A 521 7.40 -19.90 -15.61
N ASN A 522 7.83 -19.34 -16.73
CA ASN A 522 7.09 -19.33 -17.97
C ASN A 522 7.26 -20.70 -18.67
N ILE A 523 6.40 -21.67 -18.32
CA ILE A 523 6.46 -23.05 -18.85
C ILE A 523 6.30 -23.02 -20.36
N ASN A 524 5.38 -22.19 -20.85
CA ASN A 524 5.22 -21.90 -22.27
C ASN A 524 4.52 -20.52 -22.44
N LYS A 525 4.22 -20.14 -23.69
CA LYS A 525 3.57 -18.85 -24.01
C LYS A 525 2.16 -18.66 -23.44
N TYR A 526 1.56 -19.69 -22.84
CA TYR A 526 0.21 -19.67 -22.28
C TYR A 526 0.17 -19.98 -20.79
N LEU A 527 1.20 -20.62 -20.26
CA LEU A 527 1.22 -21.13 -18.89
C LEU A 527 2.41 -20.56 -18.11
N THR A 528 2.09 -19.87 -17.02
CA THR A 528 3.06 -19.33 -16.06
C THR A 528 2.77 -19.91 -14.68
N TRP A 529 3.81 -20.29 -13.96
CA TRP A 529 3.74 -20.80 -12.60
C TRP A 529 4.68 -20.00 -11.69
N SER A 530 4.10 -19.28 -10.72
CA SER A 530 4.82 -18.42 -9.78
C SER A 530 4.69 -18.96 -8.37
N ASN A 531 5.81 -19.01 -7.64
CA ASN A 531 5.88 -19.51 -6.28
C ASN A 531 6.65 -18.54 -5.40
N SER A 532 6.27 -18.41 -4.14
CA SER A 532 6.99 -17.65 -3.14
C SER A 532 6.97 -18.37 -1.79
N LEU A 533 8.13 -18.47 -1.17
CA LEU A 533 8.30 -18.97 0.19
C LEU A 533 9.06 -17.92 0.99
N GLN A 534 8.52 -17.55 2.13
CA GLN A 534 9.15 -16.59 3.05
C GLN A 534 9.16 -17.18 4.45
N TYR A 535 10.34 -17.18 5.06
CA TYR A 535 10.53 -17.43 6.49
C TYR A 535 11.05 -16.15 7.14
N SER A 536 10.58 -15.84 8.36
CA SER A 536 11.17 -14.77 9.17
C SER A 536 11.16 -15.09 10.66
N HIS A 537 12.20 -14.60 11.33
CA HIS A 537 12.35 -14.61 12.77
C HIS A 537 12.33 -13.18 13.28
N MET A 538 11.47 -12.89 14.27
CA MET A 538 11.27 -11.55 14.82
C MET A 538 11.54 -11.56 16.32
N ASN A 539 12.18 -10.49 16.82
CA ASN A 539 12.42 -10.27 18.26
C ASN A 539 11.96 -8.86 18.65
N ILE A 540 11.39 -8.75 19.84
CA ILE A 540 11.01 -7.50 20.49
C ILE A 540 11.59 -7.47 21.91
N ARG A 541 12.07 -6.27 22.35
CA ARG A 541 12.63 -6.08 23.71
C ARG A 541 12.32 -4.69 24.22
N TRP A 542 11.89 -4.63 25.47
CA TRP A 542 11.74 -3.37 26.20
C TRP A 542 11.79 -3.67 27.72
N ASP A 543 12.66 -3.00 28.44
CA ASP A 543 12.89 -3.24 29.85
C ASP A 543 13.13 -4.74 30.14
N THR A 544 12.35 -5.34 31.00
CA THR A 544 12.39 -6.79 31.34
C THR A 544 11.69 -7.65 30.30
N TYR A 545 10.82 -7.08 29.45
CA TYR A 545 10.06 -7.80 28.43
C TYR A 545 10.94 -8.20 27.25
N LYS A 546 10.92 -9.49 26.91
CA LYS A 546 11.61 -10.07 25.75
C LYS A 546 10.68 -11.10 25.11
N ASN A 547 10.42 -10.96 23.82
CA ASN A 547 9.60 -11.91 23.11
C ASN A 547 10.12 -12.13 21.68
N HIS A 548 9.76 -13.27 21.08
CA HIS A 548 10.18 -13.62 19.73
C HIS A 548 9.12 -14.48 19.04
N ALA A 549 9.15 -14.51 17.70
CA ALA A 549 8.27 -15.37 16.94
C ALA A 549 8.87 -15.70 15.56
N ASN A 550 8.41 -16.81 14.99
CA ASN A 550 8.74 -17.28 13.66
C ASN A 550 7.51 -17.18 12.76
N ASN A 551 7.73 -16.87 11.49
CA ASN A 551 6.69 -16.80 10.46
C ASN A 551 7.08 -17.63 9.26
N LEU A 552 6.10 -18.27 8.64
CA LEU A 552 6.24 -18.98 7.38
C LEU A 552 5.06 -18.62 6.48
N ASN A 553 5.34 -18.07 5.32
CA ASN A 553 4.35 -17.77 4.31
C ASN A 553 4.73 -18.48 3.01
N PHE A 554 3.76 -19.12 2.39
CA PHE A 554 3.88 -19.76 1.09
C PHE A 554 2.77 -19.25 0.18
N SER A 555 3.09 -19.00 -1.10
CA SER A 555 2.07 -18.79 -2.13
C SER A 555 2.50 -19.41 -3.44
N SER A 556 1.54 -19.94 -4.18
CA SER A 556 1.69 -20.54 -5.50
C SER A 556 0.55 -20.04 -6.39
N ASN A 557 0.88 -19.53 -7.57
CA ASN A 557 -0.10 -19.05 -8.55
C ASN A 557 0.19 -19.69 -9.92
N LEU A 558 -0.81 -20.38 -10.47
CA LEU A 558 -0.79 -20.94 -11.80
C LEU A 558 -1.71 -20.12 -12.71
N SER A 559 -1.15 -19.49 -13.72
CA SER A 559 -1.88 -18.66 -14.70
C SER A 559 -1.85 -19.34 -16.07
N TYR A 560 -3.03 -19.65 -16.61
CA TYR A 560 -3.18 -20.30 -17.91
C TYR A 560 -4.10 -19.50 -18.84
N TYR A 561 -3.61 -19.16 -20.03
CA TYR A 561 -4.40 -18.52 -21.07
C TYR A 561 -5.04 -19.56 -21.99
N ILE A 562 -6.36 -19.68 -21.94
CA ILE A 562 -7.17 -20.61 -22.74
C ILE A 562 -7.43 -19.95 -24.09
N ASN A 563 -6.62 -20.27 -25.09
CA ASN A 563 -6.62 -19.58 -26.38
C ASN A 563 -7.98 -19.64 -27.13
N PRO A 564 -8.70 -20.79 -27.23
CA PRO A 564 -10.01 -20.84 -27.88
C PRO A 564 -11.05 -19.89 -27.22
N LEU A 565 -11.03 -19.79 -25.92
CA LEU A 565 -11.96 -18.95 -25.15
C LEU A 565 -11.51 -17.50 -25.01
N LYS A 566 -10.26 -17.17 -25.39
CA LYS A 566 -9.62 -15.88 -25.14
C LYS A 566 -9.77 -15.44 -23.68
N THR A 567 -9.61 -16.38 -22.74
CA THR A 567 -9.85 -16.21 -21.32
C THR A 567 -8.60 -16.65 -20.56
N ARG A 568 -8.18 -15.87 -19.56
CA ARG A 568 -7.13 -16.28 -18.62
C ARG A 568 -7.78 -16.86 -17.37
N LEU A 569 -7.32 -18.04 -16.99
CA LEU A 569 -7.63 -18.70 -15.73
C LEU A 569 -6.41 -18.58 -14.82
N GLU A 570 -6.64 -18.19 -13.58
CA GLU A 570 -5.61 -18.22 -12.53
C GLU A 570 -6.12 -19.02 -11.34
N VAL A 571 -5.24 -19.86 -10.80
CA VAL A 571 -5.48 -20.61 -9.58
C VAL A 571 -4.36 -20.26 -8.60
N GLU A 572 -4.71 -19.60 -7.53
CA GLU A 572 -3.78 -19.21 -6.46
C GLU A 572 -4.06 -20.03 -5.20
N TYR A 573 -2.99 -20.53 -4.60
CA TYR A 573 -2.98 -21.06 -3.25
C TYR A 573 -2.04 -20.26 -2.40
N SER A 574 -2.46 -19.88 -1.20
CA SER A 574 -1.62 -19.20 -0.21
C SER A 574 -1.82 -19.78 1.18
N ARG A 575 -0.71 -19.97 1.89
CA ARG A 575 -0.69 -20.41 3.28
C ARG A 575 0.13 -19.45 4.09
N SER A 576 -0.48 -18.90 5.14
CA SER A 576 0.16 -17.99 6.07
C SER A 576 0.15 -18.60 7.48
N LEU A 577 1.35 -18.77 8.04
CA LEU A 577 1.58 -19.11 9.45
C LEU A 577 2.34 -17.93 10.05
N ARG A 578 1.61 -16.85 10.33
CA ARG A 578 2.18 -15.60 10.82
C ARG A 578 2.00 -15.49 12.32
N LYS A 579 3.10 -15.23 13.04
CA LYS A 579 3.09 -14.87 14.44
C LYS A 579 3.95 -13.63 14.66
N VAL A 580 3.39 -12.56 15.21
CA VAL A 580 4.07 -11.31 15.52
C VAL A 580 4.22 -11.21 17.03
N PRO A 581 5.43 -11.10 17.56
CA PRO A 581 5.62 -10.94 18.99
C PRO A 581 5.19 -9.53 19.41
N LEU A 582 4.40 -9.43 20.46
CA LEU A 582 4.13 -8.20 21.21
C LEU A 582 4.99 -8.19 22.47
N LEU A 583 5.10 -7.05 23.15
CA LEU A 583 5.84 -6.99 24.44
C LEU A 583 5.25 -7.94 25.46
N GLN A 584 3.93 -8.00 25.55
CA GLN A 584 3.18 -8.73 26.58
C GLN A 584 2.23 -9.77 25.95
N GLY A 585 2.63 -10.35 24.80
CA GLY A 585 1.80 -11.33 24.14
C GLY A 585 2.19 -11.57 22.67
N TYR A 586 1.20 -11.86 21.84
CA TYR A 586 1.41 -12.06 20.40
C TYR A 586 0.15 -11.81 19.57
N GLU A 587 0.35 -11.50 18.30
CA GLU A 587 -0.67 -11.62 17.25
C GLU A 587 -0.33 -12.82 16.38
N GLN A 588 -1.31 -13.65 16.08
CA GLN A 588 -1.13 -14.82 15.24
C GLN A 588 -2.21 -14.86 14.16
N GLN A 589 -1.82 -15.20 12.95
CA GLN A 589 -2.73 -15.44 11.84
C GLN A 589 -2.34 -16.77 11.20
N GLU A 590 -3.29 -17.70 11.18
CA GLU A 590 -3.20 -18.93 10.40
C GLU A 590 -4.28 -18.88 9.33
N GLN A 591 -3.86 -18.96 8.08
CA GLN A 591 -4.76 -18.89 6.95
C GLN A 591 -4.32 -19.84 5.84
N ASP A 592 -5.28 -20.54 5.27
CA ASP A 592 -5.16 -21.42 4.12
C ASP A 592 -6.21 -20.96 3.10
N MET A 593 -5.77 -20.37 1.99
CA MET A 593 -6.67 -19.71 1.04
C MET A 593 -6.42 -20.20 -0.38
N TRP A 594 -7.49 -20.56 -1.06
CA TRP A 594 -7.54 -20.79 -2.49
C TRP A 594 -8.30 -19.66 -3.17
N ALA A 595 -7.85 -19.29 -4.37
CA ALA A 595 -8.58 -18.36 -5.21
C ALA A 595 -8.55 -18.87 -6.66
N VAL A 596 -9.71 -18.83 -7.31
CA VAL A 596 -9.85 -19.16 -8.74
C VAL A 596 -10.35 -17.92 -9.45
N SER A 597 -9.59 -17.44 -10.43
CA SER A 597 -9.88 -16.19 -11.13
C SER A 597 -10.01 -16.41 -12.63
N LEU A 598 -11.00 -15.75 -13.22
CA LEU A 598 -11.23 -15.69 -14.67
C LEU A 598 -11.15 -14.26 -15.15
N PHE A 599 -10.37 -14.02 -16.21
CA PHE A 599 -10.20 -12.70 -16.82
C PHE A 599 -10.55 -12.77 -18.28
N LYS A 600 -11.45 -11.91 -18.72
CA LYS A 600 -11.90 -11.86 -20.12
C LYS A 600 -12.19 -10.44 -20.56
N THR A 601 -11.87 -10.15 -21.82
CA THR A 601 -12.23 -8.91 -22.49
C THR A 601 -13.24 -9.18 -23.59
N PHE A 602 -14.13 -8.21 -23.82
CA PHE A 602 -15.18 -8.25 -24.81
C PHE A 602 -15.17 -6.97 -25.64
N TRP A 603 -15.88 -6.94 -26.76
CA TRP A 603 -16.10 -5.79 -27.61
C TRP A 603 -14.80 -5.02 -27.93
N HIS A 604 -13.84 -5.71 -28.58
CA HIS A 604 -12.52 -5.19 -28.94
C HIS A 604 -11.75 -4.62 -27.73
N ASP A 605 -11.81 -5.33 -26.60
CA ASP A 605 -11.18 -4.99 -25.32
C ASP A 605 -11.72 -3.72 -24.63
N ARG A 606 -12.89 -3.21 -25.07
CA ARG A 606 -13.56 -2.09 -24.41
C ARG A 606 -14.21 -2.48 -23.08
N ILE A 607 -14.79 -3.68 -23.01
CA ILE A 607 -15.34 -4.23 -21.78
C ILE A 607 -14.35 -5.25 -21.23
N ASN A 608 -14.00 -5.12 -19.97
CA ASN A 608 -13.16 -6.06 -19.25
C ASN A 608 -13.90 -6.59 -18.02
N VAL A 609 -13.82 -7.89 -17.80
CA VAL A 609 -14.46 -8.58 -16.69
C VAL A 609 -13.44 -9.47 -16.02
N SER A 610 -13.32 -9.37 -14.71
CA SER A 610 -12.63 -10.38 -13.90
C SER A 610 -13.55 -10.88 -12.80
N LEU A 611 -13.59 -12.19 -12.64
CA LEU A 611 -14.33 -12.87 -11.59
C LEU A 611 -13.35 -13.72 -10.80
N THR A 612 -13.26 -13.50 -9.49
CA THR A 612 -12.48 -14.33 -8.57
C THR A 612 -13.41 -14.92 -7.54
N TYR A 613 -13.25 -16.22 -7.30
CA TYR A 613 -13.97 -16.97 -6.28
C TYR A 613 -12.98 -17.59 -5.30
N LEU A 614 -13.26 -17.46 -4.02
CA LEU A 614 -12.50 -18.07 -2.94
C LEU A 614 -13.29 -19.27 -2.40
N PRO A 615 -12.99 -20.49 -2.86
CA PRO A 615 -13.68 -21.69 -2.37
C PRO A 615 -13.28 -22.02 -0.93
N PRO A 616 -14.17 -22.63 -0.13
CA PRO A 616 -13.92 -23.02 1.25
C PRO A 616 -13.06 -24.28 1.35
N ILE A 617 -11.95 -24.32 0.60
CA ILE A 617 -11.03 -25.47 0.58
C ILE A 617 -9.90 -25.21 1.54
N ARG A 618 -9.65 -26.15 2.47
CA ARG A 618 -8.60 -26.07 3.49
C ARG A 618 -7.77 -27.33 3.52
N LEU A 619 -6.45 -27.17 3.69
CA LEU A 619 -5.51 -28.28 3.80
C LEU A 619 -5.09 -28.54 5.27
N GLY A 620 -6.03 -28.46 6.20
CA GLY A 620 -5.84 -28.80 7.60
C GLY A 620 -5.34 -27.67 8.51
N VAL A 621 -5.27 -26.42 8.02
CA VAL A 621 -4.97 -25.25 8.83
C VAL A 621 -6.26 -24.62 9.36
N ARG A 622 -6.24 -24.21 10.62
CA ARG A 622 -7.35 -23.45 11.22
C ARG A 622 -7.30 -22.03 10.71
N GLU A 623 -8.39 -21.53 10.17
CA GLU A 623 -8.47 -20.14 9.72
C GLU A 623 -8.90 -19.23 10.87
N TYR A 624 -7.92 -18.55 11.44
CA TYR A 624 -8.17 -17.54 12.46
C TYR A 624 -7.07 -16.49 12.49
N GLN A 625 -7.46 -15.32 12.94
CA GLN A 625 -6.54 -14.32 13.45
C GLN A 625 -6.80 -14.19 14.95
N GLN A 626 -5.77 -14.24 15.75
CA GLN A 626 -5.90 -14.05 17.19
C GLN A 626 -4.89 -13.04 17.70
N ARG A 627 -5.28 -12.33 18.74
CA ARG A 627 -4.41 -11.50 19.58
C ARG A 627 -4.50 -12.04 20.99
N ALA A 628 -3.36 -12.22 21.62
CA ALA A 628 -3.29 -12.62 23.02
C ALA A 628 -2.35 -11.67 23.78
N ILE A 629 -2.83 -11.12 24.89
CA ILE A 629 -2.05 -10.39 25.88
C ILE A 629 -2.04 -11.22 27.15
N ASP A 630 -0.90 -11.36 27.78
CA ASP A 630 -0.72 -12.14 29.00
C ASP A 630 0.20 -11.39 29.96
N THR A 631 -0.37 -10.82 31.01
CA THR A 631 0.32 -10.16 32.10
C THR A 631 -0.20 -10.68 33.45
N ASP A 632 0.46 -10.37 34.54
CA ASP A 632 0.03 -10.77 35.88
C ASP A 632 -1.30 -10.09 36.30
N PHE A 633 -1.63 -8.93 35.70
CA PHE A 633 -2.79 -8.12 36.07
C PHE A 633 -3.86 -8.06 34.98
N TYR A 634 -3.56 -8.46 33.73
CA TYR A 634 -4.50 -8.42 32.61
C TYR A 634 -4.19 -9.53 31.61
N LYS A 635 -5.21 -10.25 31.20
CA LYS A 635 -5.15 -11.24 30.14
C LYS A 635 -6.24 -10.96 29.13
N GLU A 636 -5.88 -10.96 27.84
CA GLU A 636 -6.80 -10.78 26.73
C GLU A 636 -6.58 -11.88 25.70
N HIS A 637 -7.66 -12.47 25.24
CA HIS A 637 -7.63 -13.37 24.11
C HIS A 637 -8.75 -12.99 23.15
N GLN A 638 -8.38 -12.39 22.01
CA GLN A 638 -9.28 -12.05 20.93
C GLN A 638 -9.03 -13.00 19.76
N ARG A 639 -10.10 -13.55 19.21
CA ARG A 639 -10.02 -14.44 18.06
C ARG A 639 -11.05 -14.06 17.02
N LEU A 640 -10.60 -13.75 15.82
CA LEU A 640 -11.41 -13.53 14.63
C LEU A 640 -11.42 -14.80 13.79
N ASN A 641 -12.61 -15.28 13.44
CA ASN A 641 -12.77 -16.39 12.52
C ASN A 641 -12.69 -15.89 11.07
N LEU A 642 -11.71 -16.38 10.30
CA LEU A 642 -11.51 -15.98 8.92
C LEU A 642 -12.41 -16.74 7.92
N LYS A 643 -13.29 -17.62 8.39
CA LYS A 643 -14.30 -18.30 7.55
C LYS A 643 -15.23 -17.35 6.83
N THR A 644 -15.29 -16.10 7.26
CA THR A 644 -16.02 -15.03 6.57
C THR A 644 -15.50 -14.79 5.13
N TYR A 645 -14.28 -15.22 4.83
CA TYR A 645 -13.72 -15.20 3.47
C TYR A 645 -14.13 -16.43 2.64
N ASP A 646 -14.81 -17.40 3.20
CA ASP A 646 -15.35 -18.55 2.48
C ASP A 646 -16.43 -18.10 1.50
N ASN A 647 -16.38 -18.67 0.29
CA ASN A 647 -17.31 -18.34 -0.78
C ASN A 647 -17.28 -16.85 -1.21
N LEU A 648 -16.18 -16.14 -0.91
CA LEU A 648 -16.03 -14.76 -1.32
C LEU A 648 -15.98 -14.66 -2.85
N ILE A 649 -16.76 -13.77 -3.40
CA ILE A 649 -16.83 -13.46 -4.83
C ILE A 649 -16.34 -12.04 -5.03
N LEU A 650 -15.33 -11.87 -5.90
CA LEU A 650 -14.84 -10.58 -6.34
C LEU A 650 -15.19 -10.42 -7.82
N LEU A 651 -15.98 -9.43 -8.15
CA LEU A 651 -16.35 -9.10 -9.51
C LEU A 651 -15.82 -7.72 -9.88
N ARG A 652 -15.07 -7.64 -10.97
CA ARG A 652 -14.69 -6.37 -11.57
C ARG A 652 -15.28 -6.29 -12.97
N VAL A 653 -15.96 -5.20 -13.25
CA VAL A 653 -16.46 -4.86 -14.58
C VAL A 653 -15.93 -3.48 -14.95
N GLY A 654 -15.26 -3.39 -16.08
CA GLY A 654 -14.71 -2.14 -16.57
C GLY A 654 -15.12 -1.88 -18.01
N PHE A 655 -15.34 -0.61 -18.30
CA PHE A 655 -15.64 -0.10 -19.63
C PHE A 655 -14.65 1.02 -20.00
N ARG A 656 -14.06 0.95 -21.20
CA ARG A 656 -13.09 1.92 -21.69
C ARG A 656 -13.47 2.45 -23.05
N LEU A 657 -13.44 3.77 -23.18
CA LEU A 657 -13.54 4.49 -24.43
C LEU A 657 -12.26 5.30 -24.63
N ASN A 658 -11.50 4.97 -25.66
CA ASN A 658 -10.29 5.70 -26.02
C ASN A 658 -10.44 6.19 -27.46
N ASN A 659 -10.35 7.49 -27.66
CA ASN A 659 -10.26 8.09 -28.99
C ASN A 659 -8.79 8.48 -29.22
N ASN A 660 -8.04 7.62 -29.96
CA ASN A 660 -6.58 7.66 -29.98
C ASN A 660 -6.05 8.29 -31.27
N LYS A 661 -5.32 9.41 -31.13
CA LYS A 661 -4.36 9.88 -32.13
C LYS A 661 -3.00 10.06 -31.44
N ARG A 662 -1.88 9.81 -32.15
CA ARG A 662 -0.54 9.67 -31.55
C ARG A 662 0.07 11.00 -31.09
N PHE A 663 0.33 11.21 -29.79
CA PHE A 663 1.30 12.20 -29.25
C PHE A 663 1.72 11.96 -27.79
N ARG A 664 2.90 12.47 -27.39
CA ARG A 664 3.56 12.19 -26.09
C ARG A 664 3.60 13.41 -25.18
N VAL A 665 3.15 13.26 -23.93
CA VAL A 665 3.46 14.19 -22.83
C VAL A 665 4.23 13.43 -21.75
N LYS A 666 5.37 13.98 -21.35
CA LYS A 666 6.19 13.44 -20.24
C LYS A 666 5.89 14.22 -18.96
N ASN A 667 5.85 13.53 -17.88
CA ASN A 667 6.11 13.98 -16.50
C ASN A 667 4.95 14.33 -15.57
N GLN A 668 4.81 13.55 -14.45
CA GLN A 668 3.89 13.83 -13.32
C GLN A 668 4.23 13.03 -12.07
N SER A 669 3.98 13.57 -10.89
CA SER A 669 4.27 12.91 -9.63
C SER A 669 3.04 12.71 -8.72
N LYS A 670 3.18 11.91 -7.69
CA LYS A 670 2.20 11.52 -6.70
C LYS A 670 2.17 12.53 -5.55
N PHE A 671 1.07 12.61 -4.84
CA PHE A 671 1.04 13.32 -3.57
C PHE A 671 2.07 12.72 -2.61
N ASP A 672 2.79 13.59 -1.92
CA ASP A 672 3.51 13.19 -0.74
C ASP A 672 2.46 12.78 0.31
N ASP A 673 2.20 11.49 0.33
CA ASP A 673 1.39 10.89 1.36
C ASP A 673 2.30 10.74 2.56
N GLU A 674 2.14 11.60 3.54
CA GLU A 674 2.67 11.33 4.85
C GLU A 674 1.93 10.11 5.38
N LYS A 675 2.47 8.96 5.01
CA LYS A 675 1.90 7.63 5.08
C LYS A 675 1.11 7.41 6.36
N ASN A 676 -0.21 7.41 6.24
CA ASN A 676 -1.13 6.88 7.26
C ASN A 676 -0.86 7.31 8.71
N LYS A 677 -0.06 8.38 8.93
CA LYS A 677 0.12 8.93 10.26
C LYS A 677 -1.23 9.33 10.89
N ASP A 678 -2.20 9.60 10.04
CA ASP A 678 -3.39 10.31 10.45
C ASP A 678 -4.69 9.57 10.15
N ARG A 679 -4.63 8.40 9.51
CA ARG A 679 -5.82 7.57 9.38
C ARG A 679 -6.13 6.95 10.74
N GLY A 680 -7.08 7.58 11.38
CA GLY A 680 -7.97 7.12 12.44
C GLY A 680 -7.39 6.31 13.57
N LEU A 681 -7.90 6.63 14.66
CA LEU A 681 -8.04 5.78 15.82
C LEU A 681 -8.89 4.55 15.46
N LEU A 682 -8.46 3.59 14.73
CA LEU A 682 -9.10 2.24 14.61
C LEU A 682 -8.85 1.66 13.24
#